data_f7641234b862b933c910257eeb6a7b8e
#
_entry.id   f7641234b862b933c910257eeb6a7b8e
#
_cell.length_a   1.000
_cell.length_b   1.000
_cell.length_c   1.000
_cell.angle_alpha   90.00
_cell.angle_beta   90.00
_cell.angle_gamma   90.00
#
_symmetry.space_group_name_H-M   'P 1'
#
loop_
_entity.id
_entity.type
_entity.pdbx_description
1 polymer ?
#
loop_
_entity_poly.entity_id
_entity_poly.type
_entity_poly.pdbx_seq_one_letter_code
_entity_poly.pdbx_strand_id
1 'polypeptide(L)'
;MVGLNSKSVLGPIRRVVATAQNGLEVVRLGGLETDATTSPFEIVERAAMYRLRRYFPDSDPETVGAPILLIPPMMMSANVYDVTRDQGAVGILHEMGLDPWVVDFGSPDSEEGGWDRNLADHIIALSDIVDHIHRHTGKDVHISGYSQGGMFAYQAAAYRRSRNIASVITFGSPVDTLAALPFGIPAGLATKGADFLADHVFNRLAVTGWMARTGFQLLDPVKTLKMRVDFLLQLHDREALLPREQQRRFLATEGWVAWSGPAVAELLKQFIVHNRMMTGGFVIKDQLVSLAEITCPILAFVGEVDDIGQPQAVRGISQAAPRAKVYESTLRAGHFGLVVGSTAANHTWPTTGEFVQWTETGGPLPDRIANMVYGADLEDQTGVSISNRIIHTVASVAEVGAGVTKGISDLAAGALRGTFELSGEAARALPRLARLNQIQPHTKISLSQLLAEQRRKAPNGECFLFDNRVHTYEAVNARIDNVVRGLISVGVRPAAHVGVLMETRPSALAAIAALSRLGAVAVMLPPGSDITAAVKLGSVDRIITDPENVDAAVVTGRPVLVLGGGDARGLEVDPSHDVIDLEQIDPTKVNLPGWYRPDPGVARELAFIIFAESGGVLEAKQITNYRWALSAFGTATAADLDRGDTVYCLAPLHHSSSLLATIGGAMAGGSRIALSRGLNPATFVEEIHRYGVTVVSYTWSMMREILDEDLLLIDGSHPVRLFIGSGMPHGLWKRTTEAFDPAQVLEFYASTEGDVILANVAGSKVGSKGRPLPGSAQVRLAAYDPLSGRLLENGNGFVRECAEDEVGLLLGRAGFTADLSGGAMRGLFQAGDSWIPTENLFRRDSDGDYWLIDHKNTVISTLRGPVFTQPIVDALSSVARVDLAVAYGVGDAPHQLAVAAVTWRPGRQFRSAELAEALSRIAFDARPDIVHVVDEIPVGSSYRPSSTALAAAGLPAPGPRTWFLDSETQSYKRLTKAIAAQLMPTRVSTGAR
;
A
#
# COMPACT_ATOMS: atom_id res chain seq x y z
N MET A 1 -70.30 40.71 36.42
CA MET A 1 -68.95 40.93 36.93
C MET A 1 -68.14 39.71 36.55
N VAL A 2 -67.35 39.88 35.50
CA VAL A 2 -66.49 38.81 35.03
C VAL A 2 -65.19 38.94 35.83
N GLY A 3 -64.92 37.97 36.68
CA GLY A 3 -63.69 37.91 37.46
C GLY A 3 -62.50 37.63 36.52
N LEU A 4 -61.68 38.63 36.23
CA LEU A 4 -60.40 38.51 35.60
C LEU A 4 -59.47 37.73 36.54
N ASN A 5 -59.10 36.54 36.13
CA ASN A 5 -58.18 35.61 36.83
C ASN A 5 -56.77 36.21 36.86
N SER A 6 -56.38 36.80 37.99
CA SER A 6 -55.14 37.54 38.19
C SER A 6 -53.85 36.67 37.92
N LYS A 7 -54.03 35.37 37.85
CA LYS A 7 -52.90 34.41 37.50
C LYS A 7 -52.55 34.47 36.02
N SER A 8 -53.40 34.89 35.07
CA SER A 8 -53.14 34.90 33.65
C SER A 8 -52.38 36.15 33.17
N VAL A 9 -52.36 37.23 33.90
CA VAL A 9 -51.70 38.50 33.53
C VAL A 9 -50.26 38.59 34.13
N LEU A 10 -50.05 37.96 35.29
CA LEU A 10 -48.71 37.95 35.95
C LEU A 10 -47.70 37.08 35.28
N GLY A 11 -48.09 36.05 34.54
CA GLY A 11 -47.15 35.13 33.83
C GLY A 11 -46.30 35.80 32.73
N PRO A 12 -46.92 36.53 31.80
CA PRO A 12 -46.14 37.23 30.76
C PRO A 12 -45.19 38.32 31.31
N ILE A 13 -45.65 39.10 32.33
CA ILE A 13 -44.83 40.14 32.96
C ILE A 13 -43.61 39.53 33.67
N ARG A 14 -43.81 38.45 34.43
CA ARG A 14 -42.69 37.74 35.07
C ARG A 14 -41.66 37.19 34.05
N ARG A 15 -42.15 36.71 32.91
CA ARG A 15 -41.23 36.25 31.82
C ARG A 15 -40.43 37.40 31.24
N VAL A 16 -41.01 38.54 30.98
CA VAL A 16 -40.30 39.71 30.45
C VAL A 16 -39.27 40.24 31.42
N VAL A 17 -39.60 40.32 32.73
CA VAL A 17 -38.68 40.72 33.80
C VAL A 17 -37.51 39.70 33.92
N ALA A 18 -37.82 38.43 33.93
CA ALA A 18 -36.80 37.38 34.03
C ALA A 18 -35.90 37.40 32.79
N THR A 19 -36.43 37.57 31.57
CA THR A 19 -35.64 37.71 30.34
C THR A 19 -34.72 38.95 30.38
N ALA A 20 -35.21 40.07 30.92
CA ALA A 20 -34.41 41.29 31.04
C ALA A 20 -33.28 41.12 32.09
N GLN A 21 -33.57 40.53 33.23
CA GLN A 21 -32.55 40.25 34.27
C GLN A 21 -31.52 39.28 33.78
N ASN A 22 -31.89 38.13 33.26
CA ASN A 22 -31.00 37.12 32.75
C ASN A 22 -30.22 37.63 31.51
N GLY A 23 -30.87 38.45 30.64
CA GLY A 23 -30.24 39.08 29.49
C GLY A 23 -29.14 40.08 29.89
N LEU A 24 -29.39 40.87 30.95
CA LEU A 24 -28.41 41.81 31.49
C LEU A 24 -27.21 41.08 32.07
N GLU A 25 -27.43 39.97 32.75
CA GLU A 25 -26.38 39.11 33.33
C GLU A 25 -25.54 38.48 32.22
N VAL A 26 -26.15 37.96 31.17
CA VAL A 26 -25.44 37.42 30.00
C VAL A 26 -24.62 38.49 29.28
N VAL A 27 -25.13 39.70 29.13
CA VAL A 27 -24.39 40.80 28.50
C VAL A 27 -23.21 41.29 29.40
N ARG A 28 -23.42 41.32 30.72
CA ARG A 28 -22.44 41.85 31.66
C ARG A 28 -21.34 40.83 32.01
N LEU A 29 -21.69 39.55 32.15
CA LEU A 29 -20.82 38.48 32.61
C LEU A 29 -20.49 37.43 31.51
N GLY A 30 -20.99 37.60 30.28
CA GLY A 30 -20.81 36.65 29.18
C GLY A 30 -21.64 35.38 29.33
N GLY A 31 -22.47 35.25 30.39
CA GLY A 31 -23.30 34.09 30.69
C GLY A 31 -24.04 34.23 32.00
N LEU A 32 -24.82 33.23 32.38
CA LEU A 32 -25.53 33.16 33.68
C LEU A 32 -24.55 32.68 34.76
N GLU A 33 -24.61 33.27 35.96
CA GLU A 33 -23.86 32.77 37.14
C GLU A 33 -24.38 31.39 37.55
N THR A 34 -23.45 30.48 37.81
CA THR A 34 -23.77 29.09 38.24
C THR A 34 -22.93 28.73 39.45
N ASP A 35 -23.46 27.92 40.34
CA ASP A 35 -22.72 27.40 41.49
C ASP A 35 -21.92 26.13 41.15
N ALA A 36 -21.89 25.74 39.88
CA ALA A 36 -21.20 24.55 39.43
C ALA A 36 -19.68 24.70 39.60
N THR A 37 -19.07 23.74 40.25
CA THR A 37 -17.63 23.68 40.52
C THR A 37 -16.96 22.61 39.68
N THR A 38 -15.69 22.76 39.43
CA THR A 38 -14.82 21.73 38.80
C THR A 38 -14.29 20.77 39.87
N SER A 39 -13.78 19.62 39.43
CA SER A 39 -13.18 18.63 40.33
C SER A 39 -11.78 19.04 40.80
N PRO A 40 -11.35 18.69 42.01
CA PRO A 40 -10.02 18.97 42.52
C PRO A 40 -9.00 18.09 41.76
N PHE A 41 -7.85 18.69 41.41
CA PHE A 41 -6.72 17.97 40.83
C PHE A 41 -5.38 18.53 41.26
N GLU A 42 -4.37 17.70 41.16
CA GLU A 42 -2.96 18.12 41.28
C GLU A 42 -2.22 17.90 39.94
N ILE A 43 -1.17 18.68 39.70
CA ILE A 43 -0.28 18.46 38.57
C ILE A 43 0.87 17.62 39.06
N VAL A 44 0.89 16.34 38.70
CA VAL A 44 1.89 15.37 39.19
C VAL A 44 3.15 15.37 38.32
N GLU A 45 3.06 15.83 37.08
CA GLU A 45 4.21 15.96 36.20
C GLU A 45 4.07 17.19 35.28
N ARG A 46 5.19 17.87 35.04
CA ARG A 46 5.30 18.96 34.05
C ARG A 46 6.46 18.67 33.12
N ALA A 47 6.14 18.53 31.84
CA ALA A 47 7.11 18.40 30.76
C ALA A 47 6.94 19.54 29.75
N ALA A 48 7.87 19.66 28.78
CA ALA A 48 7.78 20.69 27.73
C ALA A 48 6.51 20.59 26.88
N MET A 49 5.99 19.38 26.75
CA MET A 49 4.82 19.10 25.90
C MET A 49 3.49 19.03 26.65
N TYR A 50 3.49 18.81 27.96
CA TYR A 50 2.28 18.53 28.70
C TYR A 50 2.40 18.83 30.18
N ARG A 51 1.21 18.93 30.83
CA ARG A 51 0.99 18.80 32.25
C ARG A 51 0.11 17.61 32.51
N LEU A 52 0.51 16.72 33.42
CA LEU A 52 -0.30 15.57 33.80
C LEU A 52 -1.09 15.89 35.05
N ARG A 53 -2.42 15.90 34.93
CA ARG A 53 -3.36 16.16 36.03
C ARG A 53 -3.84 14.82 36.59
N ARG A 54 -3.71 14.63 37.91
CA ARG A 54 -4.40 13.57 38.65
C ARG A 54 -5.54 14.19 39.41
N TYR A 55 -6.73 13.65 39.20
CA TYR A 55 -7.93 14.14 39.86
C TYR A 55 -8.18 13.41 41.20
N PHE A 56 -8.81 14.10 42.17
CA PHE A 56 -9.12 13.59 43.49
C PHE A 56 -7.88 13.04 44.24
N PRO A 57 -6.83 13.84 44.42
CA PRO A 57 -5.53 13.39 44.97
C PRO A 57 -5.63 12.91 46.43
N ASP A 58 -6.65 13.35 47.18
CA ASP A 58 -6.87 12.97 48.56
C ASP A 58 -7.59 11.62 48.74
N SER A 59 -7.91 10.92 47.62
CA SER A 59 -8.56 9.61 47.69
C SER A 59 -7.59 8.55 48.22
N ASP A 60 -8.11 7.64 49.06
CA ASP A 60 -7.33 6.56 49.63
C ASP A 60 -6.73 5.66 48.54
N PRO A 61 -5.39 5.52 48.46
CA PRO A 61 -4.73 4.70 47.45
C PRO A 61 -5.17 3.22 47.41
N GLU A 62 -5.61 2.69 48.60
CA GLU A 62 -6.06 1.29 48.70
C GLU A 62 -7.44 1.08 48.12
N THR A 63 -8.25 2.13 47.98
CA THR A 63 -9.61 2.09 47.44
C THR A 63 -9.73 2.57 46.00
N VAL A 64 -8.67 3.20 45.46
CA VAL A 64 -8.65 3.69 44.08
C VAL A 64 -8.48 2.54 43.11
N GLY A 65 -9.38 2.46 42.10
CA GLY A 65 -9.41 1.40 41.10
C GLY A 65 -8.36 1.52 39.98
N ALA A 66 -8.77 1.12 38.80
CA ALA A 66 -7.89 1.16 37.62
C ALA A 66 -7.65 2.61 37.14
N PRO A 67 -6.41 2.96 36.72
CA PRO A 67 -6.12 4.28 36.18
C PRO A 67 -6.69 4.43 34.77
N ILE A 68 -7.38 5.55 34.53
CA ILE A 68 -7.87 5.94 33.22
C ILE A 68 -7.30 7.29 32.80
N LEU A 69 -6.55 7.32 31.68
CA LEU A 69 -6.01 8.54 31.11
C LEU A 69 -6.95 9.10 30.05
N LEU A 70 -7.40 10.33 30.21
CA LEU A 70 -8.29 11.04 29.30
C LEU A 70 -7.44 12.01 28.43
N ILE A 71 -7.58 11.88 27.10
CA ILE A 71 -6.78 12.57 26.10
C ILE A 71 -7.66 13.52 25.29
N PRO A 72 -7.52 14.84 25.42
CA PRO A 72 -8.29 15.82 24.64
C PRO A 72 -7.75 15.95 23.21
N PRO A 73 -8.57 16.44 22.28
CA PRO A 73 -8.06 16.91 20.97
C PRO A 73 -7.07 18.05 21.13
N MET A 74 -6.11 18.20 20.21
CA MET A 74 -5.12 19.31 20.25
C MET A 74 -5.78 20.70 20.32
N MET A 75 -6.96 20.84 19.73
CA MET A 75 -7.67 22.12 19.63
C MET A 75 -8.52 22.47 20.84
N MET A 76 -8.62 21.56 21.80
CA MET A 76 -9.49 21.73 22.94
C MET A 76 -8.72 21.71 24.25
N SER A 77 -9.20 22.51 25.19
CA SER A 77 -8.71 22.51 26.57
C SER A 77 -8.97 21.16 27.24
N ALA A 78 -8.03 20.72 28.08
CA ALA A 78 -8.18 19.53 28.92
C ALA A 78 -9.45 19.57 29.81
N ASN A 79 -10.00 20.76 30.06
CA ASN A 79 -11.22 20.96 30.83
C ASN A 79 -12.48 20.40 30.13
N VAL A 80 -12.39 19.90 28.89
CA VAL A 80 -13.49 19.19 28.23
C VAL A 80 -14.00 18.00 29.02
N TYR A 81 -13.17 17.40 29.85
CA TYR A 81 -13.50 16.26 30.71
C TYR A 81 -13.98 16.65 32.11
N ASP A 82 -13.91 17.95 32.45
CA ASP A 82 -14.31 18.50 33.76
C ASP A 82 -15.00 19.87 33.60
N VAL A 83 -16.00 19.93 32.76
CA VAL A 83 -16.81 21.14 32.56
C VAL A 83 -17.59 21.45 33.88
N THR A 84 -18.12 20.42 34.54
CA THR A 84 -18.66 20.45 35.89
C THR A 84 -18.38 19.12 36.57
N ARG A 85 -18.20 19.10 37.87
CA ARG A 85 -17.96 17.87 38.67
C ARG A 85 -19.01 16.80 38.44
N ASP A 86 -20.29 17.17 38.50
CA ASP A 86 -21.40 16.22 38.51
C ASP A 86 -21.74 15.65 37.12
N GLN A 87 -21.33 16.34 36.05
CA GLN A 87 -21.62 15.92 34.66
C GLN A 87 -20.33 15.70 33.84
N GLY A 88 -19.17 15.98 34.43
CA GLY A 88 -17.89 15.76 33.83
C GLY A 88 -17.42 14.31 33.87
N ALA A 89 -16.58 13.92 32.92
CA ALA A 89 -16.01 12.58 32.85
C ALA A 89 -15.30 12.19 34.15
N VAL A 90 -14.44 13.09 34.66
CA VAL A 90 -13.57 12.80 35.81
C VAL A 90 -14.38 12.57 37.11
N GLY A 91 -15.45 13.34 37.33
CA GLY A 91 -16.30 13.16 38.49
C GLY A 91 -17.06 11.83 38.45
N ILE A 92 -17.71 11.53 37.32
CA ILE A 92 -18.49 10.29 37.15
C ILE A 92 -17.58 9.04 37.22
N LEU A 93 -16.44 9.04 36.57
CA LEU A 93 -15.49 7.91 36.58
C LEU A 93 -14.92 7.70 38.00
N HIS A 94 -14.63 8.78 38.73
CA HIS A 94 -14.21 8.68 40.12
C HIS A 94 -15.31 8.10 41.03
N GLU A 95 -16.59 8.52 40.88
CA GLU A 95 -17.73 7.95 41.62
C GLU A 95 -17.93 6.46 41.33
N MET A 96 -17.52 5.99 40.15
CA MET A 96 -17.47 4.57 39.78
C MET A 96 -16.26 3.82 40.32
N GLY A 97 -15.40 4.49 41.12
CA GLY A 97 -14.22 3.91 41.76
C GLY A 97 -12.97 3.83 40.89
N LEU A 98 -12.89 4.59 39.80
CA LEU A 98 -11.70 4.66 38.94
C LEU A 98 -10.74 5.80 39.37
N ASP A 99 -9.50 5.75 38.91
CA ASP A 99 -8.46 6.80 39.11
C ASP A 99 -8.31 7.64 37.82
N PRO A 100 -9.03 8.79 37.69
CA PRO A 100 -9.01 9.58 36.48
C PRO A 100 -7.80 10.51 36.41
N TRP A 101 -7.09 10.42 35.26
CA TRP A 101 -5.95 11.25 34.88
C TRP A 101 -6.29 12.00 33.60
N VAL A 102 -5.81 13.22 33.45
CA VAL A 102 -6.01 14.02 32.22
C VAL A 102 -4.70 14.60 31.75
N VAL A 103 -4.38 14.41 30.47
CA VAL A 103 -3.27 15.13 29.88
C VAL A 103 -3.72 16.53 29.44
N ASP A 104 -2.94 17.54 29.82
CA ASP A 104 -3.10 18.93 29.40
C ASP A 104 -1.90 19.33 28.51
N PHE A 105 -2.11 19.38 27.19
CA PHE A 105 -1.06 19.79 26.26
C PHE A 105 -0.77 21.30 26.28
N GLY A 106 -1.56 22.09 27.00
CA GLY A 106 -1.47 23.55 26.99
C GLY A 106 -1.87 24.15 25.64
N SER A 107 -1.59 25.44 25.46
CA SER A 107 -1.85 26.13 24.19
C SER A 107 -0.51 26.54 23.54
N PRO A 108 -0.26 26.16 22.28
CA PRO A 108 0.99 26.46 21.57
C PRO A 108 1.41 27.93 21.57
N ASP A 109 0.45 28.86 21.63
CA ASP A 109 0.71 30.31 21.69
C ASP A 109 1.21 30.82 23.05
N SER A 110 1.09 29.99 24.08
CA SER A 110 1.52 30.34 25.47
C SER A 110 2.68 29.50 25.99
N GLU A 111 3.13 28.48 25.20
CA GLU A 111 4.20 27.57 25.59
C GLU A 111 5.46 27.81 24.73
N GLU A 112 6.64 27.71 25.34
CA GLU A 112 7.91 27.81 24.62
C GLU A 112 8.06 26.66 23.61
N GLY A 113 8.39 26.96 22.35
CA GLY A 113 8.46 25.98 21.26
C GLY A 113 7.13 25.39 20.86
N GLY A 114 6.01 25.91 21.35
CA GLY A 114 4.68 25.36 21.10
C GLY A 114 4.27 25.35 19.63
N TRP A 115 4.71 26.35 18.87
CA TRP A 115 4.41 26.42 17.44
C TRP A 115 5.15 25.41 16.56
N ASP A 116 6.25 24.83 17.07
CA ASP A 116 7.07 23.85 16.36
C ASP A 116 6.65 22.40 16.66
N ARG A 117 5.67 22.21 17.56
CA ARG A 117 5.16 20.89 17.92
C ARG A 117 4.58 20.17 16.69
N ASN A 118 4.96 18.92 16.52
CA ASN A 118 4.43 18.04 15.48
C ASN A 118 3.52 16.95 16.07
N LEU A 119 2.98 16.10 15.21
CA LEU A 119 2.07 15.03 15.62
C LEU A 119 2.77 13.98 16.48
N ALA A 120 3.99 13.60 16.09
CA ALA A 120 4.79 12.60 16.80
C ALA A 120 5.11 13.03 18.24
N ASP A 121 5.31 14.32 18.51
CA ASP A 121 5.58 14.83 19.86
C ASP A 121 4.44 14.52 20.83
N HIS A 122 3.17 14.59 20.35
CA HIS A 122 2.00 14.26 21.17
C HIS A 122 1.95 12.76 21.51
N ILE A 123 2.29 11.90 20.54
CA ILE A 123 2.27 10.45 20.76
C ILE A 123 3.37 9.98 21.70
N ILE A 124 4.54 10.60 21.60
CA ILE A 124 5.67 10.33 22.50
C ILE A 124 5.34 10.80 23.91
N ALA A 125 4.78 12.01 24.05
CA ALA A 125 4.30 12.50 25.34
C ALA A 125 3.31 11.53 26.00
N LEU A 126 2.35 11.00 25.23
CA LEU A 126 1.42 9.98 25.73
C LEU A 126 2.12 8.68 26.12
N SER A 127 3.12 8.25 25.36
CA SER A 127 3.95 7.10 25.73
C SER A 127 4.65 7.29 27.07
N ASP A 128 5.23 8.46 27.31
CA ASP A 128 5.90 8.80 28.56
C ASP A 128 4.91 8.88 29.74
N ILE A 129 3.74 9.45 29.50
CA ILE A 129 2.63 9.52 30.48
C ILE A 129 2.15 8.13 30.90
N VAL A 130 1.96 7.21 29.95
CA VAL A 130 1.57 5.82 30.26
C VAL A 130 2.62 5.16 31.16
N ASP A 131 3.92 5.36 30.88
CA ASP A 131 4.99 4.83 31.74
C ASP A 131 5.00 5.50 33.11
N HIS A 132 4.67 6.81 33.21
CA HIS A 132 4.56 7.51 34.47
C HIS A 132 3.41 6.96 35.32
N ILE A 133 2.21 6.85 34.76
CA ILE A 133 1.02 6.35 35.47
C ILE A 133 1.23 4.90 35.89
N HIS A 134 1.75 4.03 35.00
CA HIS A 134 2.04 2.65 35.32
C HIS A 134 3.03 2.51 36.48
N ARG A 135 4.10 3.30 36.49
CA ARG A 135 5.06 3.34 37.61
C ARG A 135 4.43 3.84 38.93
N HIS A 136 3.51 4.81 38.84
CA HIS A 136 2.86 5.39 40.01
C HIS A 136 1.81 4.46 40.63
N THR A 137 1.04 3.78 39.79
CA THR A 137 -0.10 2.94 40.20
C THR A 137 0.22 1.45 40.31
N GLY A 138 1.29 0.98 39.62
CA GLY A 138 1.60 -0.44 39.49
C GLY A 138 0.62 -1.21 38.61
N LYS A 139 -0.31 -0.52 37.91
CA LYS A 139 -1.36 -1.11 37.07
C LYS A 139 -1.18 -0.68 35.62
N ASP A 140 -1.70 -1.47 34.67
CA ASP A 140 -1.81 -1.05 33.28
C ASP A 140 -2.87 0.05 33.13
N VAL A 141 -2.69 0.92 32.15
CA VAL A 141 -3.46 2.17 31.99
C VAL A 141 -4.56 1.96 30.95
N HIS A 142 -5.80 2.30 31.31
CA HIS A 142 -6.85 2.47 30.30
C HIS A 142 -6.67 3.85 29.65
N ILE A 143 -6.43 3.90 28.34
CA ILE A 143 -6.29 5.18 27.64
C ILE A 143 -7.56 5.52 26.91
N SER A 144 -8.03 6.76 27.07
CA SER A 144 -9.31 7.18 26.58
C SER A 144 -9.20 8.52 25.86
N GLY A 145 -9.80 8.68 24.69
CA GLY A 145 -9.66 9.90 23.92
C GLY A 145 -10.87 10.29 23.10
N TYR A 146 -11.11 11.60 23.03
CA TYR A 146 -12.21 12.19 22.28
C TYR A 146 -11.73 12.69 20.92
N SER A 147 -12.46 12.34 19.83
CA SER A 147 -12.18 12.82 18.50
C SER A 147 -10.71 12.57 18.09
N GLN A 148 -9.95 13.63 17.81
CA GLN A 148 -8.52 13.53 17.55
C GLN A 148 -7.72 12.98 18.74
N GLY A 149 -8.14 13.24 19.99
CA GLY A 149 -7.52 12.64 21.17
C GLY A 149 -7.62 11.12 21.17
N GLY A 150 -8.72 10.56 20.61
CA GLY A 150 -8.85 9.12 20.41
C GLY A 150 -7.97 8.59 19.26
N MET A 151 -7.75 9.40 18.22
CA MET A 151 -6.73 9.06 17.21
C MET A 151 -5.33 8.98 17.84
N PHE A 152 -5.00 9.89 18.77
CA PHE A 152 -3.75 9.82 19.53
C PHE A 152 -3.69 8.59 20.43
N ALA A 153 -4.80 8.22 21.07
CA ALA A 153 -4.88 7.00 21.86
C ALA A 153 -4.58 5.75 21.02
N TYR A 154 -5.18 5.64 19.84
CA TYR A 154 -4.88 4.55 18.91
C TYR A 154 -3.40 4.53 18.51
N GLN A 155 -2.84 5.69 18.15
CA GLN A 155 -1.44 5.78 17.74
C GLN A 155 -0.48 5.46 18.89
N ALA A 156 -0.76 5.93 20.10
CA ALA A 156 0.04 5.62 21.28
C ALA A 156 0.00 4.12 21.63
N ALA A 157 -1.19 3.50 21.54
CA ALA A 157 -1.34 2.06 21.76
C ALA A 157 -0.58 1.24 20.70
N ALA A 158 -0.65 1.65 19.44
CA ALA A 158 0.09 1.01 18.34
C ALA A 158 1.62 1.19 18.51
N TYR A 159 2.09 2.40 18.77
CA TYR A 159 3.50 2.72 19.01
C TYR A 159 4.09 1.90 20.17
N ARG A 160 3.32 1.70 21.23
CA ARG A 160 3.72 0.89 22.39
C ARG A 160 3.44 -0.61 22.21
N ARG A 161 2.78 -1.03 21.12
CA ARG A 161 2.30 -2.40 20.93
C ARG A 161 1.47 -2.89 22.13
N SER A 162 0.60 -2.01 22.61
CA SER A 162 -0.21 -2.18 23.81
C SER A 162 0.55 -2.40 25.13
N ARG A 163 1.86 -2.19 25.20
CA ARG A 163 2.63 -2.38 26.42
C ARG A 163 2.18 -1.38 27.52
N ASN A 164 1.85 -1.88 28.71
CA ASN A 164 1.32 -1.16 29.87
C ASN A 164 -0.01 -0.43 29.58
N ILE A 165 -0.78 -0.92 28.56
CA ILE A 165 -2.10 -0.42 28.22
C ILE A 165 -3.11 -1.54 28.38
N ALA A 166 -4.09 -1.35 29.28
CA ALA A 166 -5.15 -2.30 29.56
C ALA A 166 -6.24 -2.29 28.49
N SER A 167 -6.65 -1.12 28.02
CA SER A 167 -7.59 -0.94 26.91
C SER A 167 -7.50 0.44 26.28
N VAL A 168 -8.08 0.57 25.07
CA VAL A 168 -8.27 1.85 24.38
C VAL A 168 -9.75 2.16 24.27
N ILE A 169 -10.16 3.37 24.66
CA ILE A 169 -11.55 3.82 24.62
C ILE A 169 -11.64 5.12 23.84
N THR A 170 -12.50 5.20 22.83
CA THR A 170 -12.55 6.39 21.96
C THR A 170 -13.98 6.89 21.75
N PHE A 171 -14.12 8.21 21.56
CA PHE A 171 -15.42 8.86 21.40
C PHE A 171 -15.45 9.62 20.07
N GLY A 172 -16.18 9.11 19.08
CA GLY A 172 -16.33 9.72 17.77
C GLY A 172 -14.99 9.90 17.02
N SER A 173 -14.04 9.00 17.19
CA SER A 173 -12.68 9.13 16.63
C SER A 173 -12.59 8.42 15.28
N PRO A 174 -12.44 9.15 14.16
CA PRO A 174 -12.40 8.54 12.83
C PRO A 174 -11.08 7.79 12.59
N VAL A 175 -11.18 6.65 11.94
CA VAL A 175 -10.04 5.83 11.49
C VAL A 175 -10.01 5.77 9.98
N ASP A 176 -11.11 5.38 9.32
CA ASP A 176 -11.23 5.48 7.87
C ASP A 176 -11.75 6.85 7.46
N THR A 177 -10.83 7.80 7.29
CA THR A 177 -11.18 9.19 6.98
C THR A 177 -11.72 9.39 5.56
N LEU A 178 -11.55 8.40 4.67
CA LEU A 178 -12.03 8.45 3.30
C LEU A 178 -13.39 7.76 3.11
N ALA A 179 -13.79 6.86 4.00
CA ALA A 179 -15.08 6.17 3.94
C ALA A 179 -16.27 7.13 4.03
N ALA A 180 -16.11 8.20 4.82
CA ALA A 180 -17.16 9.18 5.01
C ALA A 180 -16.55 10.56 5.26
N LEU A 181 -16.39 11.33 4.19
CA LEU A 181 -15.91 12.71 4.28
C LEU A 181 -17.04 13.66 4.70
N PRO A 182 -16.75 14.63 5.58
CA PRO A 182 -17.73 15.64 5.96
C PRO A 182 -18.35 16.31 4.73
N PHE A 183 -19.66 16.55 4.76
CA PHE A 183 -20.41 17.25 3.70
C PHE A 183 -20.46 16.57 2.33
N GLY A 184 -20.15 15.25 2.23
CA GLY A 184 -20.20 14.53 0.95
C GLY A 184 -19.20 15.05 -0.11
N ILE A 185 -18.10 15.66 0.33
CA ILE A 185 -17.03 16.11 -0.57
C ILE A 185 -16.41 14.85 -1.22
N PRO A 186 -16.26 14.81 -2.57
CA PRO A 186 -15.58 13.70 -3.22
C PRO A 186 -14.16 13.50 -2.70
N ALA A 187 -13.76 12.25 -2.41
CA ALA A 187 -12.47 11.92 -1.82
C ALA A 187 -11.29 12.56 -2.60
N GLY A 188 -11.29 12.48 -3.93
CA GLY A 188 -10.26 13.08 -4.75
C GLY A 188 -10.14 14.61 -4.67
N LEU A 189 -11.22 15.32 -4.33
CA LEU A 189 -11.18 16.77 -4.10
C LEU A 189 -10.70 17.09 -2.68
N ALA A 190 -11.15 16.30 -1.69
CA ALA A 190 -10.73 16.46 -0.30
C ALA A 190 -9.22 16.19 -0.14
N THR A 191 -8.69 15.13 -0.75
CA THR A 191 -7.26 14.81 -0.70
C THR A 191 -6.40 15.88 -1.36
N LYS A 192 -6.78 16.38 -2.56
CA LYS A 192 -6.04 17.48 -3.22
C LYS A 192 -6.09 18.78 -2.43
N GLY A 193 -7.25 19.11 -1.86
CA GLY A 193 -7.41 20.30 -1.01
C GLY A 193 -6.59 20.18 0.26
N ALA A 194 -6.59 19.03 0.94
CA ALA A 194 -5.82 18.76 2.14
C ALA A 194 -4.30 18.81 1.88
N ASP A 195 -3.83 18.23 0.76
CA ASP A 195 -2.42 18.25 0.35
C ASP A 195 -1.94 19.70 0.09
N PHE A 196 -2.73 20.45 -0.65
CA PHE A 196 -2.44 21.89 -0.89
C PHE A 196 -2.38 22.71 0.40
N LEU A 197 -3.36 22.53 1.30
CA LEU A 197 -3.42 23.23 2.58
C LEU A 197 -2.25 22.83 3.49
N ALA A 198 -1.90 21.55 3.55
CA ALA A 198 -0.78 21.07 4.32
C ALA A 198 0.55 21.70 3.85
N ASP A 199 0.83 21.66 2.53
CA ASP A 199 2.12 22.13 1.99
C ASP A 199 2.29 23.64 1.93
N HIS A 200 1.20 24.38 1.65
CA HIS A 200 1.29 25.80 1.33
C HIS A 200 0.73 26.73 2.40
N VAL A 201 -0.17 26.22 3.26
CA VAL A 201 -0.84 27.05 4.26
C VAL A 201 -0.34 26.71 5.67
N PHE A 202 -0.57 25.48 6.14
CA PHE A 202 -0.33 25.14 7.54
C PHE A 202 1.15 24.96 7.89
N ASN A 203 2.01 24.58 6.97
CA ASN A 203 3.46 24.59 7.20
C ASN A 203 4.01 26.01 7.49
N ARG A 204 3.22 27.07 7.27
CA ARG A 204 3.65 28.48 7.42
C ARG A 204 2.75 29.32 8.32
N LEU A 205 1.56 28.82 8.65
CA LEU A 205 0.55 29.53 9.41
C LEU A 205 0.17 28.75 10.66
N ALA A 206 0.25 29.40 11.79
CA ALA A 206 -0.28 28.91 13.05
C ALA A 206 -1.81 29.13 13.11
N VAL A 207 -2.55 28.14 13.58
CA VAL A 207 -4.00 28.26 13.78
C VAL A 207 -4.29 28.73 15.20
N THR A 208 -4.71 29.98 15.34
CA THR A 208 -5.06 30.52 16.66
C THR A 208 -6.38 29.96 17.18
N GLY A 209 -6.58 29.95 18.50
CA GLY A 209 -7.81 29.39 19.10
C GLY A 209 -9.11 30.01 18.59
N TRP A 210 -9.11 31.32 18.24
CA TRP A 210 -10.29 31.95 17.63
C TRP A 210 -10.57 31.46 16.20
N MET A 211 -9.52 31.15 15.41
CA MET A 211 -9.65 30.58 14.06
C MET A 211 -10.20 29.14 14.14
N ALA A 212 -9.71 28.34 15.06
CA ALA A 212 -10.21 27.00 15.31
C ALA A 212 -11.71 27.03 15.66
N ARG A 213 -12.10 27.90 16.60
CA ARG A 213 -13.50 28.11 16.97
C ARG A 213 -14.36 28.55 15.78
N THR A 214 -13.90 29.53 15.00
CA THR A 214 -14.64 30.07 13.86
C THR A 214 -14.79 29.02 12.77
N GLY A 215 -13.75 28.24 12.51
CA GLY A 215 -13.79 27.12 11.58
C GLY A 215 -14.88 26.10 11.96
N PHE A 216 -14.91 25.69 13.22
CA PHE A 216 -15.96 24.78 13.71
C PHE A 216 -17.38 25.37 13.66
N GLN A 217 -17.54 26.65 13.95
CA GLN A 217 -18.85 27.32 13.83
C GLN A 217 -19.34 27.43 12.39
N LEU A 218 -18.41 27.53 11.42
CA LEU A 218 -18.72 27.53 9.98
C LEU A 218 -19.06 26.14 9.43
N LEU A 219 -18.68 25.09 10.13
CA LEU A 219 -19.06 23.72 9.74
C LEU A 219 -20.56 23.46 9.82
N ASP A 220 -21.28 24.09 10.78
CA ASP A 220 -22.74 24.05 10.83
C ASP A 220 -23.32 25.41 11.25
N PRO A 221 -23.42 26.37 10.34
CA PRO A 221 -23.89 27.73 10.63
C PRO A 221 -25.37 27.75 11.02
N VAL A 222 -26.18 26.84 10.48
CA VAL A 222 -27.62 26.77 10.74
C VAL A 222 -27.86 26.29 12.16
N LYS A 223 -27.19 25.26 12.61
CA LYS A 223 -27.28 24.71 13.97
C LYS A 223 -26.75 25.71 15.01
N THR A 224 -25.66 26.40 14.69
CA THR A 224 -25.07 27.45 15.53
C THR A 224 -26.06 28.61 15.70
N LEU A 225 -26.70 29.05 14.62
CA LEU A 225 -27.71 30.13 14.67
C LEU A 225 -28.95 29.70 15.45
N LYS A 226 -29.41 28.45 15.20
CA LYS A 226 -30.57 27.89 15.93
C LYS A 226 -30.30 27.81 17.43
N MET A 227 -29.15 27.28 17.85
CA MET A 227 -28.79 27.24 19.28
C MET A 227 -28.77 28.61 19.95
N ARG A 228 -28.28 29.65 19.25
CA ARG A 228 -28.31 31.05 19.75
C ARG A 228 -29.71 31.59 19.88
N VAL A 229 -30.56 31.32 18.89
CA VAL A 229 -31.98 31.75 18.92
C VAL A 229 -32.74 31.02 20.02
N ASP A 230 -32.57 29.70 20.15
CA ASP A 230 -33.21 28.88 21.19
C ASP A 230 -32.78 29.34 22.60
N PHE A 231 -31.50 29.67 22.78
CA PHE A 231 -30.99 30.24 24.03
C PHE A 231 -31.67 31.59 24.38
N LEU A 232 -31.74 32.49 23.40
CA LEU A 232 -32.39 33.79 23.58
C LEU A 232 -33.91 33.64 23.88
N LEU A 233 -34.58 32.70 23.24
CA LEU A 233 -36.01 32.41 23.49
C LEU A 233 -36.24 31.82 24.87
N GLN A 234 -35.27 31.08 25.44
CA GLN A 234 -35.36 30.44 26.78
C GLN A 234 -34.80 31.32 27.92
N LEU A 235 -34.32 32.53 27.65
CA LEU A 235 -33.73 33.42 28.66
C LEU A 235 -34.65 33.73 29.84
N HIS A 236 -35.96 33.51 29.70
CA HIS A 236 -36.93 33.68 30.77
C HIS A 236 -36.95 32.51 31.78
N ASP A 237 -36.38 31.35 31.41
CA ASP A 237 -36.37 30.12 32.21
C ASP A 237 -34.94 29.79 32.65
N ARG A 238 -34.53 30.42 33.77
CA ARG A 238 -33.18 30.24 34.32
C ARG A 238 -32.92 28.80 34.76
N GLU A 239 -33.92 28.15 35.36
CA GLU A 239 -33.81 26.77 35.86
C GLU A 239 -33.56 25.79 34.71
N ALA A 240 -34.14 26.01 33.55
CA ALA A 240 -33.90 25.19 32.35
C ALA A 240 -32.54 25.47 31.71
N LEU A 241 -31.98 26.68 31.84
CA LEU A 241 -30.69 27.09 31.21
C LEU A 241 -29.48 26.78 32.08
N LEU A 242 -29.57 26.91 33.41
CA LEU A 242 -28.44 26.74 34.34
C LEU A 242 -27.69 25.42 34.15
N PRO A 243 -28.34 24.24 33.97
CA PRO A 243 -27.63 22.96 33.80
C PRO A 243 -26.79 22.92 32.53
N ARG A 244 -27.08 23.78 31.54
CA ARG A 244 -26.38 23.82 30.24
C ARG A 244 -25.46 25.04 30.10
N GLU A 245 -25.44 25.95 31.06
CA GLU A 245 -24.76 27.22 30.96
C GLU A 245 -23.25 27.03 30.95
N GLN A 246 -22.69 26.20 31.81
CA GLN A 246 -21.23 25.89 31.80
C GLN A 246 -20.78 25.25 30.50
N GLN A 247 -21.56 24.29 29.97
CA GLN A 247 -21.30 23.69 28.69
C GLN A 247 -21.32 24.74 27.56
N ARG A 248 -22.34 25.64 27.58
CA ARG A 248 -22.46 26.71 26.60
C ARG A 248 -21.26 27.68 26.66
N ARG A 249 -20.83 28.08 27.86
CA ARG A 249 -19.66 28.95 28.07
C ARG A 249 -18.38 28.28 27.61
N PHE A 250 -18.18 27.03 27.99
CA PHE A 250 -17.03 26.24 27.56
C PHE A 250 -16.91 26.20 26.03
N LEU A 251 -17.98 25.83 25.32
CA LEU A 251 -18.00 25.78 23.84
C LEU A 251 -17.92 27.15 23.17
N ALA A 252 -18.42 28.21 23.87
CA ALA A 252 -18.39 29.56 23.31
C ALA A 252 -17.01 30.25 23.42
N THR A 253 -16.20 29.94 24.45
CA THR A 253 -14.98 30.71 24.77
C THR A 253 -13.81 29.89 25.28
N GLU A 254 -13.97 29.14 26.36
CA GLU A 254 -12.89 28.58 27.17
C GLU A 254 -12.34 27.23 26.64
N GLY A 255 -13.13 26.57 25.78
CA GLY A 255 -12.83 25.20 25.29
C GLY A 255 -11.78 25.14 24.19
N TRP A 256 -11.40 26.25 23.59
CA TRP A 256 -10.57 26.25 22.37
C TRP A 256 -9.16 26.77 22.63
N VAL A 257 -8.18 26.00 22.14
CA VAL A 257 -6.75 26.34 22.18
C VAL A 257 -6.17 26.47 20.78
N ALA A 258 -5.03 27.10 20.65
CA ALA A 258 -4.29 27.23 19.39
C ALA A 258 -3.74 25.88 18.91
N TRP A 259 -3.42 25.78 17.62
CA TRP A 259 -2.78 24.62 17.01
C TRP A 259 -1.45 24.98 16.40
N SER A 260 -0.46 24.08 16.51
CA SER A 260 0.75 24.21 15.74
C SER A 260 0.50 23.89 14.26
N GLY A 261 1.07 24.68 13.36
CA GLY A 261 0.96 24.49 11.92
C GLY A 261 1.53 23.13 11.47
N PRO A 262 2.74 22.72 11.91
CA PRO A 262 3.33 21.43 11.61
C PRO A 262 2.42 20.23 11.97
N ALA A 263 1.83 20.23 13.18
CA ALA A 263 0.94 19.14 13.58
C ALA A 263 -0.34 19.06 12.73
N VAL A 264 -0.91 20.21 12.32
CA VAL A 264 -2.06 20.24 11.40
C VAL A 264 -1.68 19.73 10.02
N ALA A 265 -0.52 20.14 9.50
CA ALA A 265 -0.05 19.69 8.19
C ALA A 265 0.19 18.18 8.16
N GLU A 266 0.82 17.62 9.20
CA GLU A 266 1.01 16.17 9.31
C GLU A 266 -0.32 15.43 9.44
N LEU A 267 -1.26 15.91 10.23
CA LEU A 267 -2.58 15.32 10.37
C LEU A 267 -3.30 15.25 9.01
N LEU A 268 -3.31 16.35 8.26
CA LEU A 268 -3.92 16.38 6.94
C LEU A 268 -3.25 15.39 5.99
N LYS A 269 -1.92 15.36 5.94
CA LYS A 269 -1.19 14.44 5.06
C LYS A 269 -1.38 12.98 5.46
N GLN A 270 -1.10 12.64 6.71
CA GLN A 270 -1.10 11.24 7.15
C GLN A 270 -2.52 10.64 7.13
N PHE A 271 -3.53 11.42 7.54
CA PHE A 271 -4.86 10.86 7.78
C PHE A 271 -5.87 11.20 6.68
N ILE A 272 -5.83 12.40 6.08
CA ILE A 272 -6.77 12.74 5.02
C ILE A 272 -6.21 12.36 3.64
N VAL A 273 -4.95 12.73 3.34
CA VAL A 273 -4.37 12.45 2.01
C VAL A 273 -4.03 10.97 1.85
N HIS A 274 -3.39 10.38 2.84
CA HIS A 274 -2.87 9.01 2.75
C HIS A 274 -3.67 7.96 3.53
N ASN A 275 -4.67 8.35 4.31
CA ASN A 275 -5.50 7.47 5.14
C ASN A 275 -4.69 6.46 5.98
N ARG A 276 -3.55 6.91 6.56
CA ARG A 276 -2.58 6.05 7.24
C ARG A 276 -3.11 5.39 8.52
N MET A 277 -4.16 5.92 9.12
CA MET A 277 -4.83 5.24 10.22
C MET A 277 -5.40 3.90 9.76
N MET A 278 -5.97 3.88 8.55
CA MET A 278 -6.57 2.67 7.96
C MET A 278 -5.52 1.75 7.33
N THR A 279 -4.63 2.31 6.52
CA THR A 279 -3.66 1.50 5.75
C THR A 279 -2.44 1.09 6.55
N GLY A 280 -2.12 1.80 7.63
CA GLY A 280 -0.88 1.61 8.39
C GLY A 280 0.32 2.37 7.82
N GLY A 281 1.49 2.13 8.39
CA GLY A 281 2.74 2.75 7.95
C GLY A 281 2.81 4.25 8.19
N PHE A 282 2.16 4.78 9.25
CA PHE A 282 2.41 6.13 9.69
C PHE A 282 3.73 6.21 10.49
N VAL A 283 4.34 7.39 10.47
CA VAL A 283 5.69 7.58 11.01
C VAL A 283 5.62 8.35 12.32
N ILE A 284 6.23 7.79 13.38
CA ILE A 284 6.45 8.47 14.66
C ILE A 284 7.95 8.52 14.90
N LYS A 285 8.55 9.72 14.81
CA LYS A 285 10.00 9.91 14.64
C LYS A 285 10.50 9.13 13.42
N ASP A 286 11.36 8.14 13.63
CA ASP A 286 11.96 7.32 12.59
C ASP A 286 11.33 5.92 12.50
N GLN A 287 10.27 5.65 13.28
CA GLN A 287 9.64 4.34 13.37
C GLN A 287 8.32 4.30 12.61
N LEU A 288 8.13 3.20 11.91
CA LEU A 288 6.86 2.85 11.27
C LEU A 288 5.92 2.23 12.28
N VAL A 289 4.69 2.68 12.28
CA VAL A 289 3.64 2.24 13.20
C VAL A 289 2.36 1.93 12.43
N SER A 290 1.65 0.90 12.86
CA SER A 290 0.34 0.50 12.33
C SER A 290 -0.61 0.18 13.44
N LEU A 291 -1.89 0.54 13.29
CA LEU A 291 -2.93 0.15 14.24
C LEU A 291 -3.10 -1.38 14.34
N ALA A 292 -2.66 -2.13 13.34
CA ALA A 292 -2.63 -3.59 13.37
C ALA A 292 -1.72 -4.17 14.48
N GLU A 293 -0.87 -3.34 15.08
CA GLU A 293 -0.02 -3.75 16.22
C GLU A 293 -0.73 -3.64 17.58
N ILE A 294 -1.95 -3.10 17.64
CA ILE A 294 -2.76 -3.04 18.87
C ILE A 294 -3.28 -4.43 19.21
N THR A 295 -3.08 -4.85 20.45
CA THR A 295 -3.52 -6.17 20.96
C THR A 295 -4.47 -6.09 22.15
N CYS A 296 -4.54 -4.94 22.83
CA CYS A 296 -5.48 -4.72 23.94
C CYS A 296 -6.90 -4.49 23.41
N PRO A 297 -7.95 -4.73 24.25
CA PRO A 297 -9.34 -4.47 23.87
C PRO A 297 -9.57 -3.00 23.51
N ILE A 298 -10.44 -2.76 22.53
CA ILE A 298 -10.84 -1.42 22.08
C ILE A 298 -12.35 -1.26 22.24
N LEU A 299 -12.79 -0.15 22.84
CA LEU A 299 -14.18 0.29 22.83
C LEU A 299 -14.29 1.62 22.07
N ALA A 300 -15.10 1.67 21.02
CA ALA A 300 -15.38 2.90 20.31
C ALA A 300 -16.84 3.33 20.47
N PHE A 301 -17.05 4.56 20.91
CA PHE A 301 -18.38 5.17 20.94
C PHE A 301 -18.69 5.78 19.58
N VAL A 302 -19.82 5.38 19.02
CA VAL A 302 -20.32 5.79 17.70
C VAL A 302 -21.53 6.70 17.86
N GLY A 303 -21.44 7.92 17.37
CA GLY A 303 -22.54 8.85 17.33
C GLY A 303 -23.37 8.70 16.05
N GLU A 304 -24.63 8.26 16.12
CA GLU A 304 -25.47 8.05 14.91
C GLU A 304 -25.70 9.31 14.09
N VAL A 305 -25.67 10.49 14.72
CA VAL A 305 -25.85 11.78 14.10
C VAL A 305 -24.60 12.67 14.20
N ASP A 306 -23.44 12.04 14.27
CA ASP A 306 -22.13 12.68 14.28
C ASP A 306 -21.70 13.01 12.84
N ASP A 307 -21.62 14.29 12.51
CA ASP A 307 -21.23 14.77 11.18
C ASP A 307 -19.70 14.88 11.00
N ILE A 308 -18.93 14.74 12.08
CA ILE A 308 -17.46 14.84 12.10
C ILE A 308 -16.85 13.44 12.20
N GLY A 309 -17.12 12.73 13.28
CA GLY A 309 -16.76 11.33 13.46
C GLY A 309 -17.87 10.42 12.95
N GLN A 310 -18.10 10.40 11.65
CA GLN A 310 -19.19 9.63 11.05
C GLN A 310 -19.07 8.13 11.40
N PRO A 311 -20.19 7.41 11.59
CA PRO A 311 -20.18 6.02 12.03
C PRO A 311 -19.26 5.11 11.22
N GLN A 312 -19.25 5.24 9.90
CA GLN A 312 -18.41 4.42 9.02
C GLN A 312 -16.92 4.71 9.21
N ALA A 313 -16.57 6.00 9.38
CA ALA A 313 -15.19 6.40 9.63
C ALA A 313 -14.67 5.88 10.98
N VAL A 314 -15.51 5.88 12.01
CA VAL A 314 -15.17 5.33 13.35
C VAL A 314 -15.04 3.81 13.30
N ARG A 315 -15.96 3.11 12.63
CA ARG A 315 -15.95 1.65 12.52
C ARG A 315 -14.74 1.08 11.76
N GLY A 316 -14.03 1.92 11.01
CA GLY A 316 -12.76 1.54 10.36
C GLY A 316 -11.74 0.91 11.30
N ILE A 317 -11.82 1.18 12.61
CA ILE A 317 -10.89 0.59 13.61
C ILE A 317 -10.96 -0.93 13.65
N SER A 318 -12.10 -1.54 13.40
CA SER A 318 -12.24 -3.01 13.42
C SER A 318 -11.45 -3.69 12.30
N GLN A 319 -11.23 -3.01 11.17
CA GLN A 319 -10.35 -3.49 10.10
C GLN A 319 -8.89 -3.08 10.34
N ALA A 320 -8.66 -1.85 10.82
CA ALA A 320 -7.31 -1.33 11.01
C ALA A 320 -6.56 -2.03 12.16
N ALA A 321 -7.26 -2.59 13.15
CA ALA A 321 -6.69 -3.28 14.30
C ALA A 321 -7.13 -4.75 14.39
N PRO A 322 -6.75 -5.61 13.43
CA PRO A 322 -7.24 -6.99 13.33
C PRO A 322 -6.80 -7.91 14.50
N ARG A 323 -5.77 -7.52 15.27
CA ARG A 323 -5.27 -8.26 16.41
C ARG A 323 -5.97 -7.90 17.73
N ALA A 324 -6.74 -6.81 17.73
CA ALA A 324 -7.50 -6.36 18.88
C ALA A 324 -8.94 -6.88 18.84
N LYS A 325 -9.54 -7.11 20.03
CA LYS A 325 -11.00 -7.27 20.12
C LYS A 325 -11.64 -5.90 20.14
N VAL A 326 -12.43 -5.59 19.13
CA VAL A 326 -13.04 -4.26 18.96
C VAL A 326 -14.52 -4.32 19.28
N TYR A 327 -14.93 -3.43 20.17
CA TYR A 327 -16.29 -3.26 20.63
C TYR A 327 -16.82 -1.88 20.27
N GLU A 328 -18.14 -1.75 20.16
CA GLU A 328 -18.81 -0.46 19.98
C GLU A 328 -19.94 -0.23 20.96
N SER A 329 -20.17 1.04 21.27
CA SER A 329 -21.38 1.52 21.93
C SER A 329 -21.98 2.64 21.08
N THR A 330 -23.17 2.41 20.51
CA THR A 330 -23.81 3.35 19.58
C THR A 330 -24.81 4.23 20.33
N LEU A 331 -24.73 5.54 20.13
CA LEU A 331 -25.56 6.55 20.79
C LEU A 331 -26.14 7.52 19.78
N ARG A 332 -27.40 7.91 19.98
CA ARG A 332 -28.03 8.98 19.20
C ARG A 332 -27.52 10.36 19.65
N ALA A 333 -26.26 10.64 19.41
CA ALA A 333 -25.56 11.85 19.80
C ALA A 333 -24.78 12.42 18.63
N GLY A 334 -24.66 13.76 18.55
CA GLY A 334 -23.68 14.42 17.70
C GLY A 334 -22.31 14.48 18.37
N HIS A 335 -21.31 14.95 17.65
CA HIS A 335 -19.89 14.88 18.02
C HIS A 335 -19.61 15.30 19.48
N PHE A 336 -20.00 16.51 19.89
CA PHE A 336 -19.82 17.00 21.27
C PHE A 336 -20.70 16.25 22.28
N GLY A 337 -21.87 15.79 21.88
CA GLY A 337 -22.82 15.07 22.75
C GLY A 337 -22.29 13.72 23.24
N LEU A 338 -21.23 13.20 22.62
CA LEU A 338 -20.55 11.97 23.06
C LEU A 338 -19.76 12.17 24.36
N VAL A 339 -19.28 13.38 24.63
CA VAL A 339 -18.36 13.63 25.78
C VAL A 339 -18.86 14.70 26.74
N VAL A 340 -19.76 15.58 26.31
CA VAL A 340 -20.29 16.70 27.12
C VAL A 340 -21.82 16.73 27.08
N GLY A 341 -22.43 16.94 28.26
CA GLY A 341 -23.84 17.07 28.43
C GLY A 341 -24.54 15.81 28.95
N SER A 342 -25.90 15.85 29.00
CA SER A 342 -26.69 14.80 29.66
C SER A 342 -26.55 13.42 29.02
N THR A 343 -26.39 13.31 27.72
CA THR A 343 -26.17 12.02 27.05
C THR A 343 -24.84 11.42 27.48
N ALA A 344 -23.79 12.22 27.52
CA ALA A 344 -22.47 11.76 27.96
C ALA A 344 -22.52 11.34 29.44
N ALA A 345 -23.10 12.16 30.30
CA ALA A 345 -23.21 11.89 31.74
C ALA A 345 -24.03 10.62 32.06
N ASN A 346 -25.13 10.38 31.34
CA ASN A 346 -26.04 9.27 31.64
C ASN A 346 -25.72 7.97 30.89
N HIS A 347 -24.92 8.03 29.82
CA HIS A 347 -24.64 6.86 28.98
C HIS A 347 -23.14 6.67 28.73
N THR A 348 -22.42 7.65 28.15
CA THR A 348 -21.04 7.46 27.71
C THR A 348 -20.11 7.15 28.88
N TRP A 349 -20.09 7.99 29.91
CA TRP A 349 -19.18 7.82 31.05
C TRP A 349 -19.51 6.61 31.92
N PRO A 350 -20.80 6.32 32.25
CA PRO A 350 -21.14 5.06 32.92
C PRO A 350 -20.73 3.82 32.13
N THR A 351 -21.01 3.79 30.81
CA THR A 351 -20.60 2.65 29.97
C THR A 351 -19.07 2.53 29.86
N THR A 352 -18.34 3.65 29.87
CA THR A 352 -16.88 3.65 29.96
C THR A 352 -16.38 2.99 31.23
N GLY A 353 -16.94 3.35 32.38
CA GLY A 353 -16.61 2.75 33.69
C GLY A 353 -16.94 1.26 33.72
N GLU A 354 -18.13 0.86 33.24
CA GLU A 354 -18.54 -0.54 33.12
C GLU A 354 -17.55 -1.36 32.26
N PHE A 355 -17.06 -0.78 31.13
CA PHE A 355 -16.09 -1.44 30.26
C PHE A 355 -14.74 -1.62 30.94
N VAL A 356 -14.24 -0.58 31.65
CA VAL A 356 -13.00 -0.66 32.42
C VAL A 356 -13.12 -1.75 33.48
N GLN A 357 -14.20 -1.75 34.28
CA GLN A 357 -14.45 -2.77 35.31
C GLN A 357 -14.53 -4.19 34.70
N TRP A 358 -15.22 -4.32 33.54
CA TRP A 358 -15.31 -5.59 32.83
C TRP A 358 -13.95 -6.08 32.34
N THR A 359 -13.10 -5.17 31.83
CA THR A 359 -11.74 -5.49 31.36
C THR A 359 -10.85 -6.01 32.52
N GLU A 360 -11.00 -5.42 33.71
CA GLU A 360 -10.22 -5.77 34.90
C GLU A 360 -10.71 -7.08 35.57
N THR A 361 -12.02 -7.31 35.60
CA THR A 361 -12.63 -8.39 36.39
C THR A 361 -13.12 -9.56 35.56
N GLY A 362 -13.34 -9.37 34.26
CA GLY A 362 -13.99 -10.34 33.38
C GLY A 362 -15.51 -10.44 33.63
N GLY A 363 -16.13 -11.45 33.08
CA GLY A 363 -17.58 -11.70 33.19
C GLY A 363 -18.32 -11.43 31.87
N PRO A 364 -19.68 -11.32 31.93
CA PRO A 364 -20.47 -11.00 30.76
C PRO A 364 -20.18 -9.58 30.27
N LEU A 365 -20.20 -9.39 28.95
CA LEU A 365 -20.04 -8.06 28.34
C LEU A 365 -21.23 -7.16 28.80
N PRO A 366 -20.97 -5.88 29.17
CA PRO A 366 -22.07 -4.97 29.56
C PRO A 366 -23.09 -4.79 28.42
N ASP A 367 -24.39 -4.68 28.78
CA ASP A 367 -25.53 -4.70 27.84
C ASP A 367 -25.49 -3.62 26.76
N ARG A 368 -24.78 -2.49 27.02
CA ARG A 368 -24.64 -1.35 26.08
C ARG A 368 -23.47 -1.47 25.12
N ILE A 369 -22.75 -2.57 25.18
CA ILE A 369 -21.53 -2.80 24.40
C ILE A 369 -21.74 -4.02 23.50
N ALA A 370 -21.44 -3.88 22.22
CA ALA A 370 -21.53 -4.94 21.24
C ALA A 370 -20.17 -5.15 20.52
N ASN A 371 -19.96 -6.32 19.93
CA ASN A 371 -18.84 -6.50 19.03
C ASN A 371 -19.03 -5.60 17.81
N MET A 372 -17.98 -4.86 17.44
CA MET A 372 -18.04 -4.00 16.27
C MET A 372 -17.93 -4.83 14.99
N VAL A 373 -18.78 -4.52 14.00
CA VAL A 373 -18.76 -5.13 12.67
C VAL A 373 -18.62 -4.02 11.64
N TYR A 374 -17.56 -4.07 10.82
CA TYR A 374 -17.38 -3.15 9.70
C TYR A 374 -18.36 -3.50 8.59
N GLY A 375 -19.02 -2.49 8.01
CA GLY A 375 -19.96 -2.71 6.91
C GLY A 375 -21.33 -3.27 7.33
N ALA A 376 -21.67 -3.30 8.63
CA ALA A 376 -23.04 -3.56 9.07
C ALA A 376 -23.97 -2.51 8.50
N ASP A 377 -24.84 -2.92 7.57
CA ASP A 377 -25.73 -2.03 6.82
C ASP A 377 -26.63 -1.23 7.77
N LEU A 378 -26.49 0.08 7.70
CA LEU A 378 -27.33 1.05 8.41
C LEU A 378 -28.79 1.09 7.87
N GLU A 379 -29.07 0.39 6.75
CA GLU A 379 -30.41 0.36 6.15
C GLU A 379 -31.48 -0.27 7.03
N ASP A 380 -31.12 -1.20 7.91
CA ASP A 380 -32.09 -1.92 8.76
C ASP A 380 -32.48 -1.19 10.05
N GLN A 381 -31.73 -0.16 10.49
CA GLN A 381 -31.98 0.48 11.78
C GLN A 381 -32.59 1.88 11.75
N THR A 382 -32.48 2.63 10.65
CA THR A 382 -32.94 4.04 10.62
C THR A 382 -34.02 4.35 9.58
N GLY A 383 -34.31 3.45 8.62
CA GLY A 383 -35.35 3.66 7.61
C GLY A 383 -35.15 4.89 6.70
N VAL A 384 -33.96 5.48 6.69
CA VAL A 384 -33.62 6.66 5.87
C VAL A 384 -32.46 6.34 4.96
N SER A 385 -32.76 6.06 3.71
CA SER A 385 -31.78 5.83 2.64
C SER A 385 -30.74 6.96 2.55
N ILE A 386 -29.46 6.59 2.40
CA ILE A 386 -28.32 7.51 2.21
C ILE A 386 -28.57 8.47 1.03
N SER A 387 -29.24 8.01 -0.03
CA SER A 387 -29.67 8.83 -1.16
C SER A 387 -30.59 10.00 -0.77
N ASN A 388 -31.45 9.83 0.24
CA ASN A 388 -32.34 10.90 0.68
C ASN A 388 -31.61 11.95 1.55
N ARG A 389 -30.53 11.58 2.27
CA ARG A 389 -29.70 12.55 3.01
C ARG A 389 -28.91 13.46 2.06
N ILE A 390 -28.36 12.92 0.97
CA ILE A 390 -27.64 13.71 -0.04
C ILE A 390 -28.58 14.70 -0.73
N ILE A 391 -29.81 14.29 -1.03
CA ILE A 391 -30.82 15.15 -1.69
C ILE A 391 -31.25 16.29 -0.75
N HIS A 392 -31.40 16.04 0.54
CA HIS A 392 -31.76 17.09 1.51
C HIS A 392 -30.64 18.09 1.76
N THR A 393 -29.37 17.66 1.76
CA THR A 393 -28.23 18.58 1.93
C THR A 393 -27.99 19.44 0.70
N VAL A 394 -28.22 18.90 -0.50
CA VAL A 394 -28.10 19.66 -1.76
C VAL A 394 -29.28 20.63 -1.94
N ALA A 395 -30.50 20.26 -1.50
CA ALA A 395 -31.67 21.12 -1.56
C ALA A 395 -31.53 22.35 -0.65
N SER A 396 -30.92 22.19 0.56
CA SER A 396 -30.71 23.32 1.49
C SER A 396 -29.64 24.31 1.05
N VAL A 397 -28.69 23.88 0.25
CA VAL A 397 -27.67 24.78 -0.37
C VAL A 397 -28.21 25.47 -1.61
N ALA A 398 -29.17 24.89 -2.33
CA ALA A 398 -29.80 25.46 -3.53
C ALA A 398 -30.78 26.59 -3.22
N GLU A 399 -31.34 26.69 -2.02
CA GLU A 399 -32.24 27.77 -1.62
C GLU A 399 -31.55 29.12 -1.34
N VAL A 400 -30.20 29.10 -1.17
CA VAL A 400 -29.42 30.33 -0.95
C VAL A 400 -28.87 30.94 -2.24
N GLY A 401 -29.01 30.26 -3.38
CA GLY A 401 -28.50 30.68 -4.67
C GLY A 401 -29.53 30.59 -5.80
N ALA A 402 -30.68 31.26 -5.68
CA ALA A 402 -31.68 31.28 -6.72
C ALA A 402 -31.20 32.06 -7.96
N GLY A 403 -30.86 31.35 -9.02
CA GLY A 403 -30.73 32.00 -10.31
C GLY A 403 -30.06 31.31 -11.48
N VAL A 404 -29.70 30.02 -11.47
CA VAL A 404 -29.18 29.37 -12.70
C VAL A 404 -29.59 27.89 -12.81
N THR A 405 -30.55 27.66 -13.68
CA THR A 405 -30.81 26.52 -14.58
C THR A 405 -30.95 25.09 -14.03
N LYS A 406 -32.23 24.71 -14.03
CA LYS A 406 -32.79 23.37 -13.75
C LYS A 406 -32.47 22.30 -14.81
N GLY A 407 -31.52 22.51 -15.70
CA GLY A 407 -31.18 21.63 -16.82
C GLY A 407 -29.86 20.87 -16.71
N ILE A 408 -29.04 21.19 -15.72
CA ILE A 408 -27.68 20.64 -15.60
C ILE A 408 -27.55 19.61 -14.45
N SER A 409 -28.51 19.59 -13.51
CA SER A 409 -28.42 18.75 -12.31
C SER A 409 -28.63 17.25 -12.54
N ASP A 410 -29.41 16.83 -13.50
CA ASP A 410 -29.78 15.43 -13.71
C ASP A 410 -28.79 14.66 -14.62
N LEU A 411 -28.05 15.39 -15.46
CA LEU A 411 -26.93 14.83 -16.25
C LEU A 411 -25.60 14.84 -15.48
N ALA A 412 -25.46 15.73 -14.50
CA ALA A 412 -24.25 15.86 -13.71
C ALA A 412 -24.09 14.77 -12.63
N ALA A 413 -25.16 14.27 -12.05
CA ALA A 413 -25.08 13.31 -10.94
C ALA A 413 -24.71 11.89 -11.36
N GLY A 414 -25.06 11.48 -12.59
CA GLY A 414 -24.69 10.17 -13.15
C GLY A 414 -23.33 10.19 -13.86
N ALA A 415 -23.00 11.30 -14.50
CA ALA A 415 -21.75 11.46 -15.22
C ALA A 415 -20.56 11.87 -14.32
N LEU A 416 -20.83 12.52 -13.16
CA LEU A 416 -19.79 13.05 -12.29
C LEU A 416 -19.04 11.97 -11.50
N ARG A 417 -19.65 10.86 -11.09
CA ARG A 417 -18.92 9.80 -10.38
C ARG A 417 -17.95 9.07 -11.29
N GLY A 418 -18.38 8.65 -12.48
CA GLY A 418 -17.51 7.96 -13.44
C GLY A 418 -16.48 8.87 -14.11
N THR A 419 -16.82 10.16 -14.35
CA THR A 419 -15.89 11.09 -15.02
C THR A 419 -14.87 11.74 -14.09
N PHE A 420 -15.13 11.84 -12.77
CA PHE A 420 -14.14 12.38 -11.82
C PHE A 420 -13.05 11.38 -11.47
N GLU A 421 -13.36 10.09 -11.32
CA GLU A 421 -12.33 9.05 -11.18
C GLU A 421 -11.51 8.95 -12.48
N LEU A 422 -12.15 8.82 -13.62
CA LEU A 422 -11.50 8.85 -14.95
C LEU A 422 -10.70 10.13 -15.20
N SER A 423 -11.15 11.30 -14.75
CA SER A 423 -10.41 12.56 -14.90
C SER A 423 -9.21 12.65 -13.96
N GLY A 424 -9.28 12.05 -12.77
CA GLY A 424 -8.16 11.99 -11.82
C GLY A 424 -7.02 11.08 -12.32
N GLU A 425 -7.36 9.89 -12.78
CA GLU A 425 -6.41 8.96 -13.41
C GLU A 425 -5.83 9.52 -14.69
N ALA A 426 -6.66 10.09 -15.57
CA ALA A 426 -6.21 10.75 -16.78
C ALA A 426 -5.29 11.94 -16.49
N ALA A 427 -5.56 12.72 -15.46
CA ALA A 427 -4.74 13.86 -15.07
C ALA A 427 -3.36 13.46 -14.55
N ARG A 428 -3.22 12.25 -13.94
CA ARG A 428 -1.92 11.69 -13.54
C ARG A 428 -1.21 10.96 -14.69
N ALA A 429 -1.98 10.22 -15.51
CA ALA A 429 -1.45 9.44 -16.62
C ALA A 429 -0.92 10.31 -17.77
N LEU A 430 -1.68 11.33 -18.18
CA LEU A 430 -1.35 12.17 -19.33
C LEU A 430 0.04 12.83 -19.25
N PRO A 431 0.47 13.46 -18.14
CA PRO A 431 1.81 14.05 -18.04
C PRO A 431 2.93 13.01 -18.14
N ARG A 432 2.73 11.80 -17.60
CA ARG A 432 3.69 10.69 -17.64
C ARG A 432 3.85 10.15 -19.06
N LEU A 433 2.71 9.91 -19.75
CA LEU A 433 2.69 9.46 -21.15
C LEU A 433 3.22 10.54 -22.09
N ALA A 434 2.90 11.81 -21.87
CA ALA A 434 3.45 12.92 -22.64
C ALA A 434 4.97 12.99 -22.49
N ARG A 435 5.51 12.79 -21.28
CA ARG A 435 6.95 12.73 -21.04
C ARG A 435 7.61 11.59 -21.80
N LEU A 436 7.02 10.38 -21.80
CA LEU A 436 7.51 9.24 -22.56
C LEU A 436 7.58 9.52 -24.06
N ASN A 437 6.54 10.10 -24.62
CA ASN A 437 6.46 10.43 -26.05
C ASN A 437 7.48 11.52 -26.48
N GLN A 438 7.99 12.31 -25.53
CA GLN A 438 8.98 13.37 -25.80
C GLN A 438 10.43 12.90 -25.63
N ILE A 439 10.65 11.66 -25.16
CA ILE A 439 12.01 11.15 -25.00
C ILE A 439 12.68 10.93 -26.37
N GLN A 440 13.75 11.64 -26.60
CA GLN A 440 14.63 11.51 -27.76
C GLN A 440 15.96 10.84 -27.33
N PRO A 441 16.77 10.31 -28.24
CA PRO A 441 18.03 9.63 -27.89
C PRO A 441 18.97 10.42 -26.97
N HIS A 442 18.94 11.75 -27.07
CA HIS A 442 19.78 12.69 -26.30
C HIS A 442 19.06 13.29 -25.08
N THR A 443 17.80 12.92 -24.82
CA THR A 443 17.07 13.39 -23.65
C THR A 443 17.73 12.87 -22.39
N LYS A 444 18.03 13.76 -21.43
CA LYS A 444 18.53 13.36 -20.10
C LYS A 444 17.42 12.67 -19.33
N ILE A 445 17.67 11.43 -18.97
CA ILE A 445 16.79 10.63 -18.13
C ILE A 445 17.58 9.48 -17.52
N SER A 446 17.45 9.29 -16.21
CA SER A 446 18.08 8.19 -15.49
C SER A 446 17.37 7.97 -14.14
N LEU A 447 17.65 6.83 -13.50
CA LEU A 447 17.14 6.50 -12.17
C LEU A 447 17.50 7.59 -11.14
N SER A 448 18.76 7.99 -11.10
CA SER A 448 19.24 9.01 -10.18
C SER A 448 18.62 10.39 -10.43
N GLN A 449 18.38 10.75 -11.70
CA GLN A 449 17.71 12.00 -12.04
C GLN A 449 16.27 12.02 -11.50
N LEU A 450 15.53 10.90 -11.59
CA LEU A 450 14.18 10.82 -11.00
C LEU A 450 14.22 11.00 -9.48
N LEU A 451 15.17 10.38 -8.78
CA LEU A 451 15.36 10.59 -7.35
C LEU A 451 15.65 12.05 -6.99
N ALA A 452 16.49 12.72 -7.79
CA ALA A 452 16.77 14.14 -7.61
C ALA A 452 15.54 15.02 -7.90
N GLU A 453 14.67 14.63 -8.83
CA GLU A 453 13.40 15.31 -9.09
C GLU A 453 12.42 15.16 -7.90
N GLN A 454 12.30 13.96 -7.33
CA GLN A 454 11.45 13.72 -6.15
C GLN A 454 11.98 14.47 -4.92
N ARG A 455 13.28 14.49 -4.69
CA ARG A 455 13.90 15.32 -3.64
C ARG A 455 13.51 16.79 -3.75
N ARG A 456 13.54 17.36 -4.96
CA ARG A 456 13.15 18.76 -5.19
C ARG A 456 11.67 19.03 -4.92
N LYS A 457 10.81 18.04 -5.19
CA LYS A 457 9.36 18.13 -4.95
C LYS A 457 8.98 17.94 -3.49
N ALA A 458 9.64 17.02 -2.80
CA ALA A 458 9.33 16.63 -1.43
C ALA A 458 10.61 16.13 -0.71
N PRO A 459 11.51 17.03 -0.25
CA PRO A 459 12.77 16.62 0.37
C PRO A 459 12.55 15.74 1.62
N ASN A 460 11.58 16.09 2.45
CA ASN A 460 11.23 15.34 3.65
C ASN A 460 10.22 14.22 3.41
N GLY A 461 9.81 13.98 2.15
CA GLY A 461 8.95 12.87 1.78
C GLY A 461 9.63 11.53 2.01
N GLU A 462 8.88 10.54 2.41
CA GLU A 462 9.34 9.18 2.66
C GLU A 462 9.70 8.50 1.34
N CYS A 463 10.93 7.99 1.22
CA CYS A 463 11.43 7.33 0.01
C CYS A 463 11.48 5.82 0.20
N PHE A 464 12.21 5.35 1.21
CA PHE A 464 12.36 3.92 1.53
C PHE A 464 11.92 3.61 2.94
N LEU A 465 11.33 2.42 3.07
CA LEU A 465 10.99 1.78 4.33
C LEU A 465 11.79 0.47 4.41
N PHE A 466 12.57 0.30 5.47
CA PHE A 466 13.41 -0.88 5.66
C PHE A 466 13.73 -1.10 7.13
N ASP A 467 13.58 -2.34 7.63
CA ASP A 467 13.85 -2.71 9.02
C ASP A 467 13.21 -1.74 10.05
N ASN A 468 11.95 -1.40 9.82
CA ASN A 468 11.18 -0.46 10.66
C ASN A 468 11.74 0.99 10.70
N ARG A 469 12.59 1.35 9.74
CA ARG A 469 13.14 2.71 9.57
C ARG A 469 12.63 3.37 8.31
N VAL A 470 12.56 4.69 8.35
CA VAL A 470 12.15 5.54 7.25
C VAL A 470 13.35 6.34 6.73
N HIS A 471 13.52 6.33 5.42
CA HIS A 471 14.54 7.12 4.74
C HIS A 471 13.87 8.14 3.83
N THR A 472 14.10 9.43 4.11
CA THR A 472 13.54 10.53 3.30
C THR A 472 14.30 10.71 1.99
N TYR A 473 13.68 11.38 1.00
CA TYR A 473 14.35 11.71 -0.26
C TYR A 473 15.62 12.53 -0.05
N GLU A 474 15.64 13.45 0.94
CA GLU A 474 16.83 14.22 1.30
C GLU A 474 17.96 13.33 1.80
N ALA A 475 17.67 12.46 2.78
CA ALA A 475 18.66 11.55 3.36
C ALA A 475 19.22 10.56 2.31
N VAL A 476 18.33 10.01 1.46
CA VAL A 476 18.72 9.10 0.37
C VAL A 476 19.63 9.80 -0.64
N ASN A 477 19.29 11.02 -1.08
CA ASN A 477 20.13 11.76 -2.03
C ASN A 477 21.46 12.19 -1.42
N ALA A 478 21.50 12.58 -0.14
CA ALA A 478 22.74 12.86 0.58
C ALA A 478 23.64 11.61 0.64
N ARG A 479 23.03 10.44 0.93
CA ARG A 479 23.78 9.16 0.92
C ARG A 479 24.33 8.83 -0.47
N ILE A 480 23.55 9.02 -1.53
CA ILE A 480 23.98 8.82 -2.91
C ILE A 480 25.17 9.74 -3.25
N ASP A 481 25.11 11.01 -2.87
CA ASP A 481 26.20 11.96 -3.12
C ASP A 481 27.50 11.56 -2.38
N ASN A 482 27.40 11.01 -1.17
CA ASN A 482 28.54 10.48 -0.43
C ASN A 482 29.15 9.25 -1.12
N VAL A 483 28.31 8.32 -1.58
CA VAL A 483 28.77 7.14 -2.35
C VAL A 483 29.44 7.56 -3.66
N VAL A 484 28.89 8.55 -4.38
CA VAL A 484 29.50 9.11 -5.59
C VAL A 484 30.90 9.63 -5.32
N ARG A 485 31.10 10.37 -4.22
CA ARG A 485 32.41 10.86 -3.81
C ARG A 485 33.39 9.72 -3.53
N GLY A 486 32.94 8.69 -2.81
CA GLY A 486 33.71 7.47 -2.59
C GLY A 486 34.12 6.79 -3.89
N LEU A 487 33.19 6.61 -4.84
CA LEU A 487 33.45 6.00 -6.15
C LEU A 487 34.45 6.82 -7.00
N ILE A 488 34.33 8.14 -6.98
CA ILE A 488 35.27 9.04 -7.67
C ILE A 488 36.67 8.91 -7.08
N SER A 489 36.82 8.83 -5.75
CA SER A 489 38.12 8.73 -5.08
C SER A 489 38.86 7.43 -5.41
N VAL A 490 38.11 6.32 -5.62
CA VAL A 490 38.67 5.04 -6.03
C VAL A 490 38.75 4.87 -7.56
N GLY A 491 38.55 5.95 -8.31
CA GLY A 491 38.82 6.01 -9.73
C GLY A 491 37.72 5.54 -10.68
N VAL A 492 36.44 5.40 -10.20
CA VAL A 492 35.31 5.11 -11.09
C VAL A 492 35.05 6.31 -12.02
N ARG A 493 34.75 6.04 -13.29
CA ARG A 493 34.50 7.03 -14.33
C ARG A 493 33.13 6.83 -14.99
N PRO A 494 32.60 7.83 -15.70
CA PRO A 494 31.46 7.62 -16.58
C PRO A 494 31.66 6.46 -17.55
N ALA A 495 30.61 5.74 -17.88
CA ALA A 495 30.58 4.55 -18.72
C ALA A 495 31.40 3.33 -18.19
N ALA A 496 32.03 3.40 -17.02
CA ALA A 496 32.64 2.23 -16.41
C ALA A 496 31.58 1.17 -16.05
N HIS A 497 31.88 -0.09 -16.28
CA HIS A 497 31.02 -1.21 -15.90
C HIS A 497 31.37 -1.67 -14.47
N VAL A 498 30.49 -1.39 -13.54
CA VAL A 498 30.69 -1.70 -12.11
C VAL A 498 29.69 -2.76 -11.66
N GLY A 499 30.19 -3.90 -11.20
CA GLY A 499 29.37 -4.96 -10.63
C GLY A 499 28.73 -4.52 -9.32
N VAL A 500 27.46 -4.86 -9.12
CA VAL A 500 26.76 -4.71 -7.86
C VAL A 500 26.37 -6.10 -7.40
N LEU A 501 27.09 -6.63 -6.41
CA LEU A 501 26.89 -7.92 -5.77
C LEU A 501 26.45 -7.68 -4.34
N MET A 502 25.18 -7.41 -4.12
CA MET A 502 24.64 -7.02 -2.81
C MET A 502 23.26 -7.64 -2.58
N GLU A 503 22.98 -7.93 -1.33
CA GLU A 503 21.61 -8.23 -0.89
C GLU A 503 20.68 -7.01 -1.05
N THR A 504 19.37 -7.27 -1.05
CA THR A 504 18.36 -6.20 -1.12
C THR A 504 18.36 -5.39 0.17
N ARG A 505 18.88 -4.17 0.09
CA ARG A 505 18.98 -3.22 1.20
C ARG A 505 19.12 -1.77 0.70
N PRO A 506 18.91 -0.75 1.55
CA PRO A 506 19.04 0.66 1.14
C PRO A 506 20.41 1.02 0.56
N SER A 507 21.50 0.43 1.07
CA SER A 507 22.86 0.69 0.54
C SER A 507 23.07 0.13 -0.86
N ALA A 508 22.42 -0.99 -1.23
CA ALA A 508 22.45 -1.51 -2.59
C ALA A 508 21.78 -0.52 -3.58
N LEU A 509 20.63 0.01 -3.20
CA LEU A 509 19.93 1.00 -4.02
C LEU A 509 20.69 2.32 -4.08
N ALA A 510 21.37 2.72 -2.99
CA ALA A 510 22.27 3.87 -3.00
C ALA A 510 23.48 3.68 -3.95
N ALA A 511 24.06 2.48 -4.00
CA ALA A 511 25.12 2.12 -4.94
C ALA A 511 24.65 2.21 -6.40
N ILE A 512 23.49 1.59 -6.71
CA ILE A 512 22.88 1.63 -8.05
C ILE A 512 22.61 3.09 -8.48
N ALA A 513 22.02 3.89 -7.59
CA ALA A 513 21.71 5.28 -7.86
C ALA A 513 22.98 6.16 -7.97
N ALA A 514 24.03 5.86 -7.21
CA ALA A 514 25.30 6.56 -7.31
C ALA A 514 26.02 6.28 -8.65
N LEU A 515 25.99 5.03 -9.13
CA LEU A 515 26.49 4.68 -10.46
C LEU A 515 25.70 5.41 -11.56
N SER A 516 24.38 5.43 -11.45
CA SER A 516 23.50 6.19 -12.36
C SER A 516 23.81 7.69 -12.32
N ARG A 517 24.07 8.28 -11.12
CA ARG A 517 24.42 9.71 -10.94
C ARG A 517 25.78 10.04 -11.54
N LEU A 518 26.69 9.10 -11.52
CA LEU A 518 28.02 9.24 -12.12
C LEU A 518 28.00 9.02 -13.66
N GLY A 519 26.96 8.38 -14.18
CA GLY A 519 26.88 7.94 -15.57
C GLY A 519 27.69 6.66 -15.86
N ALA A 520 27.92 5.83 -14.83
CA ALA A 520 28.47 4.50 -14.94
C ALA A 520 27.36 3.45 -15.12
N VAL A 521 27.72 2.28 -15.63
CA VAL A 521 26.81 1.16 -15.86
C VAL A 521 26.81 0.25 -14.64
N ALA A 522 25.63 0.04 -14.04
CA ALA A 522 25.48 -0.93 -12.97
C ALA A 522 25.25 -2.34 -13.53
N VAL A 523 26.20 -3.24 -13.31
CA VAL A 523 26.09 -4.65 -13.68
C VAL A 523 25.56 -5.43 -12.49
N MET A 524 24.30 -5.86 -12.58
CA MET A 524 23.56 -6.46 -11.47
C MET A 524 23.91 -7.93 -11.28
N LEU A 525 24.92 -8.23 -10.45
CA LEU A 525 25.40 -9.57 -10.20
C LEU A 525 24.46 -10.32 -9.24
N PRO A 526 23.84 -11.48 -9.63
CA PRO A 526 22.95 -12.20 -8.75
C PRO A 526 23.77 -12.98 -7.71
N PRO A 527 23.55 -12.77 -6.39
CA PRO A 527 24.15 -13.61 -5.36
C PRO A 527 23.79 -15.09 -5.57
N GLY A 528 24.76 -15.98 -5.34
CA GLY A 528 24.57 -17.44 -5.49
C GLY A 528 24.62 -18.00 -6.92
N SER A 529 24.81 -17.13 -7.96
CA SER A 529 25.05 -17.56 -9.35
C SER A 529 26.55 -17.77 -9.65
N ASP A 530 26.89 -18.19 -10.88
CA ASP A 530 28.29 -18.14 -11.38
C ASP A 530 28.71 -16.68 -11.60
N ILE A 531 29.18 -16.04 -10.53
CA ILE A 531 29.61 -14.65 -10.50
C ILE A 531 30.77 -14.41 -11.46
N THR A 532 31.67 -15.38 -11.62
CA THR A 532 32.83 -15.26 -12.51
C THR A 532 32.38 -15.18 -13.98
N ALA A 533 31.43 -16.00 -14.38
CA ALA A 533 30.81 -15.92 -15.70
C ALA A 533 30.09 -14.59 -15.90
N ALA A 534 29.29 -14.13 -14.91
CA ALA A 534 28.57 -12.88 -14.95
C ALA A 534 29.52 -11.66 -15.09
N VAL A 535 30.60 -11.63 -14.32
CA VAL A 535 31.65 -10.59 -14.38
C VAL A 535 32.25 -10.51 -15.79
N LYS A 536 32.55 -11.66 -16.41
CA LYS A 536 33.10 -11.72 -17.78
C LYS A 536 32.05 -11.23 -18.80
N LEU A 537 30.84 -11.72 -18.75
CA LEU A 537 29.76 -11.34 -19.67
C LEU A 537 29.40 -9.85 -19.55
N GLY A 538 29.38 -9.32 -18.33
CA GLY A 538 29.09 -7.91 -18.05
C GLY A 538 30.29 -6.98 -18.30
N SER A 539 31.47 -7.52 -18.63
CA SER A 539 32.73 -6.76 -18.78
C SER A 539 33.02 -5.89 -17.55
N VAL A 540 32.88 -6.46 -16.35
CA VAL A 540 32.98 -5.74 -15.08
C VAL A 540 34.44 -5.35 -14.77
N ASP A 541 34.68 -4.07 -14.46
CA ASP A 541 35.97 -3.53 -14.07
C ASP A 541 36.25 -3.71 -12.56
N ARG A 542 35.27 -3.52 -11.73
CA ARG A 542 35.30 -3.63 -10.25
C ARG A 542 33.93 -3.97 -9.69
N ILE A 543 33.88 -4.42 -8.44
CA ILE A 543 32.63 -4.88 -7.81
C ILE A 543 32.36 -4.08 -6.55
N ILE A 544 31.14 -3.54 -6.43
CA ILE A 544 30.57 -3.04 -5.17
C ILE A 544 29.85 -4.21 -4.52
N THR A 545 30.15 -4.46 -3.25
CA THR A 545 29.54 -5.56 -2.49
C THR A 545 29.18 -5.14 -1.07
N ASP A 546 28.34 -5.92 -0.39
CA ASP A 546 28.14 -5.84 1.03
C ASP A 546 29.09 -6.78 1.80
N PRO A 547 29.23 -6.66 3.12
CA PRO A 547 30.12 -7.52 3.91
C PRO A 547 29.85 -9.01 3.72
N GLU A 548 28.58 -9.39 3.52
CA GLU A 548 28.15 -10.79 3.41
C GLU A 548 28.64 -11.47 2.12
N ASN A 549 28.85 -10.70 1.07
CA ASN A 549 29.25 -11.22 -0.25
C ASN A 549 30.70 -10.91 -0.63
N VAL A 550 31.54 -10.42 0.31
CA VAL A 550 32.96 -10.07 0.04
C VAL A 550 33.73 -11.26 -0.50
N ASP A 551 33.65 -12.44 0.12
CA ASP A 551 34.37 -13.64 -0.28
C ASP A 551 34.01 -14.04 -1.72
N ALA A 552 32.73 -13.98 -2.08
CA ALA A 552 32.29 -14.27 -3.43
C ALA A 552 32.81 -13.24 -4.46
N ALA A 553 32.91 -11.97 -4.07
CA ALA A 553 33.46 -10.92 -4.92
C ALA A 553 34.95 -11.08 -5.16
N VAL A 554 35.72 -11.40 -4.10
CA VAL A 554 37.18 -11.57 -4.14
C VAL A 554 37.61 -12.70 -5.10
N VAL A 555 36.87 -13.82 -5.12
CA VAL A 555 37.15 -14.95 -6.02
C VAL A 555 37.20 -14.55 -7.50
N THR A 556 36.51 -13.46 -7.89
CA THR A 556 36.51 -12.98 -9.28
C THR A 556 37.83 -12.34 -9.73
N GLY A 557 38.73 -12.02 -8.80
CA GLY A 557 40.01 -11.34 -9.07
C GLY A 557 39.85 -9.86 -9.52
N ARG A 558 38.68 -9.24 -9.28
CA ARG A 558 38.43 -7.83 -9.54
C ARG A 558 38.60 -7.01 -8.26
N PRO A 559 38.99 -5.70 -8.36
CA PRO A 559 38.96 -4.80 -7.20
C PRO A 559 37.57 -4.77 -6.56
N VAL A 560 37.50 -4.90 -5.24
CA VAL A 560 36.26 -4.99 -4.46
C VAL A 560 36.07 -3.74 -3.61
N LEU A 561 34.89 -3.18 -3.70
CA LEU A 561 34.47 -1.99 -2.94
C LEU A 561 33.35 -2.40 -1.98
N VAL A 562 33.59 -2.31 -0.67
CA VAL A 562 32.58 -2.71 0.34
C VAL A 562 31.73 -1.53 0.75
N LEU A 563 30.41 -1.72 0.74
CA LEU A 563 29.45 -0.69 1.10
C LEU A 563 28.30 -1.27 1.95
N GLY A 564 27.98 -0.64 3.08
CA GLY A 564 26.88 -1.03 3.96
C GLY A 564 27.27 -2.05 5.02
N GLY A 565 26.29 -2.72 5.63
CA GLY A 565 26.47 -3.67 6.72
C GLY A 565 26.07 -3.11 8.10
N GLY A 566 25.81 -1.79 8.22
CA GLY A 566 25.39 -1.15 9.48
C GLY A 566 26.37 -1.33 10.64
N ASP A 567 25.87 -1.25 11.88
CA ASP A 567 26.68 -1.32 13.10
C ASP A 567 27.24 -2.72 13.39
N ALA A 568 26.66 -3.75 12.78
CA ALA A 568 27.05 -5.16 12.97
C ALA A 568 28.06 -5.65 11.91
N ARG A 569 28.67 -4.75 11.15
CA ARG A 569 29.61 -5.15 10.09
C ARG A 569 30.90 -5.68 10.67
N GLY A 570 31.11 -6.98 10.53
CA GLY A 570 32.43 -7.60 10.69
C GLY A 570 33.08 -7.66 9.29
N LEU A 571 34.07 -6.81 9.03
CA LEU A 571 34.83 -6.87 7.79
C LEU A 571 36.22 -7.47 8.12
N GLU A 572 36.34 -8.78 8.02
CA GLU A 572 37.61 -9.47 8.08
C GLU A 572 38.06 -9.74 6.64
N VAL A 573 39.04 -8.96 6.15
CA VAL A 573 39.55 -9.09 4.79
C VAL A 573 41.03 -9.43 4.86
N ASP A 574 41.44 -10.45 4.09
CA ASP A 574 42.85 -10.75 3.90
C ASP A 574 43.54 -9.55 3.18
N PRO A 575 44.59 -8.96 3.78
CA PRO A 575 45.29 -7.82 3.18
C PRO A 575 45.91 -8.07 1.79
N SER A 576 45.98 -9.34 1.35
CA SER A 576 46.45 -9.70 0.02
C SER A 576 45.46 -9.38 -1.11
N HIS A 577 44.22 -9.12 -0.79
CA HIS A 577 43.18 -8.80 -1.74
C HIS A 577 42.99 -7.28 -1.92
N ASP A 578 42.67 -6.84 -3.13
CA ASP A 578 42.35 -5.44 -3.45
C ASP A 578 40.93 -5.10 -3.03
N VAL A 579 40.76 -4.89 -1.72
CA VAL A 579 39.46 -4.59 -1.08
C VAL A 579 39.53 -3.21 -0.43
N ILE A 580 38.62 -2.34 -0.79
CA ILE A 580 38.48 -0.99 -0.24
C ILE A 580 37.13 -0.84 0.45
N ASP A 581 37.12 -0.45 1.71
CA ASP A 581 35.92 -0.10 2.45
C ASP A 581 35.49 1.34 2.14
N LEU A 582 34.41 1.50 1.37
CA LEU A 582 33.88 2.81 1.00
C LEU A 582 33.32 3.59 2.21
N GLU A 583 32.94 2.92 3.28
CA GLU A 583 32.47 3.59 4.51
C GLU A 583 33.59 4.27 5.28
N GLN A 584 34.84 3.89 5.05
CA GLN A 584 36.01 4.55 5.67
C GLN A 584 36.48 5.80 4.91
N ILE A 585 35.91 6.05 3.73
CA ILE A 585 36.24 7.23 2.94
C ILE A 585 35.41 8.42 3.46
N ASP A 586 36.09 9.42 3.99
CA ASP A 586 35.44 10.67 4.40
C ASP A 586 35.02 11.46 3.15
N PRO A 587 33.71 11.55 2.83
CA PRO A 587 33.25 12.20 1.61
C PRO A 587 33.50 13.72 1.61
N THR A 588 33.70 14.33 2.77
CA THR A 588 33.97 15.78 2.89
C THR A 588 35.39 16.13 2.44
N LYS A 589 36.32 15.17 2.47
CA LYS A 589 37.70 15.32 2.00
C LYS A 589 37.89 15.03 0.51
N VAL A 590 36.86 14.52 -0.17
CA VAL A 590 36.93 14.20 -1.60
C VAL A 590 36.55 15.42 -2.43
N ASN A 591 37.51 15.97 -3.16
CA ASN A 591 37.27 17.06 -4.11
C ASN A 591 36.66 16.49 -5.39
N LEU A 592 35.53 17.06 -5.82
CA LEU A 592 34.89 16.68 -7.07
C LEU A 592 35.73 17.21 -8.25
N PRO A 593 36.14 16.32 -9.17
CA PRO A 593 36.97 16.75 -10.30
C PRO A 593 36.15 17.55 -11.34
N GLY A 594 36.83 18.37 -12.12
CA GLY A 594 36.22 19.27 -13.11
C GLY A 594 35.41 18.56 -14.22
N TRP A 595 35.64 17.25 -14.45
CA TRP A 595 34.89 16.47 -15.42
C TRP A 595 33.52 15.96 -14.85
N TYR A 596 33.37 15.88 -13.54
CA TYR A 596 32.13 15.37 -12.94
C TYR A 596 30.94 16.30 -13.19
N ARG A 597 29.89 15.72 -13.71
CA ARG A 597 28.58 16.36 -13.84
C ARG A 597 27.54 15.39 -13.30
N PRO A 598 26.69 15.78 -12.35
CA PRO A 598 25.65 14.88 -11.84
C PRO A 598 24.61 14.57 -12.92
N ASP A 599 24.13 13.33 -12.90
CA ASP A 599 23.06 12.84 -13.78
C ASP A 599 23.33 13.10 -15.29
N PRO A 600 24.47 12.67 -15.84
CA PRO A 600 24.80 12.93 -17.24
C PRO A 600 24.01 12.06 -18.20
N GLY A 601 23.43 10.94 -17.72
CA GLY A 601 22.83 9.86 -18.51
C GLY A 601 21.75 10.35 -19.48
N VAL A 602 21.91 10.01 -20.76
CA VAL A 602 20.90 10.26 -21.80
C VAL A 602 20.19 8.97 -22.20
N ALA A 603 19.02 9.08 -22.79
CA ALA A 603 18.09 7.98 -23.06
C ALA A 603 18.74 6.78 -23.79
N ARG A 604 19.59 7.05 -24.79
CA ARG A 604 20.26 5.99 -25.57
C ARG A 604 21.39 5.26 -24.84
N GLU A 605 21.90 5.82 -23.75
CA GLU A 605 23.05 5.26 -23.04
C GLU A 605 22.64 4.06 -22.18
N LEU A 606 23.58 3.11 -22.06
CA LEU A 606 23.44 1.93 -21.22
C LEU A 606 23.40 2.35 -19.75
N ALA A 607 22.40 1.89 -19.03
CA ALA A 607 22.23 2.15 -17.61
C ALA A 607 22.54 0.90 -16.76
N PHE A 608 22.04 -0.26 -17.20
CA PHE A 608 22.14 -1.51 -16.46
C PHE A 608 22.50 -2.68 -17.36
N ILE A 609 23.19 -3.67 -16.80
CA ILE A 609 23.28 -5.02 -17.34
C ILE A 609 22.67 -5.97 -16.32
N ILE A 610 21.64 -6.72 -16.73
CA ILE A 610 20.90 -7.64 -15.89
C ILE A 610 21.06 -9.04 -16.49
N PHE A 611 21.17 -10.06 -15.65
CA PHE A 611 21.34 -11.44 -16.12
C PHE A 611 20.01 -12.19 -16.11
N ALA A 612 19.82 -13.00 -17.12
CA ALA A 612 18.75 -13.96 -17.25
C ALA A 612 19.32 -15.33 -17.57
N GLU A 613 18.70 -16.38 -17.08
CA GLU A 613 19.08 -17.75 -17.41
C GLU A 613 18.08 -18.35 -18.40
N SER A 614 18.57 -18.85 -19.51
CA SER A 614 17.76 -19.52 -20.53
C SER A 614 18.41 -20.86 -20.88
N GLY A 615 17.68 -21.97 -20.64
CA GLY A 615 18.20 -23.30 -20.91
C GLY A 615 19.49 -23.67 -20.18
N GLY A 616 19.75 -23.12 -18.98
CA GLY A 616 20.97 -23.32 -18.20
C GLY A 616 22.15 -22.45 -18.67
N VAL A 617 21.95 -21.52 -19.59
CA VAL A 617 22.95 -20.56 -20.06
C VAL A 617 22.62 -19.18 -19.51
N LEU A 618 23.62 -18.54 -18.88
CA LEU A 618 23.53 -17.17 -18.39
C LEU A 618 23.67 -16.18 -19.55
N GLU A 619 22.72 -15.29 -19.72
CA GLU A 619 22.71 -14.25 -20.74
C GLU A 619 22.72 -12.86 -20.11
N ALA A 620 23.54 -11.95 -20.66
CA ALA A 620 23.59 -10.55 -20.25
C ALA A 620 22.61 -9.72 -21.08
N LYS A 621 21.64 -9.09 -20.43
CA LYS A 621 20.65 -8.19 -21.05
C LYS A 621 21.02 -6.74 -20.80
N GLN A 622 21.21 -5.97 -21.86
CA GLN A 622 21.57 -4.56 -21.83
C GLN A 622 20.31 -3.68 -21.71
N ILE A 623 20.25 -2.81 -20.71
CA ILE A 623 19.12 -1.93 -20.42
C ILE A 623 19.60 -0.48 -20.54
N THR A 624 19.06 0.25 -21.50
CA THR A 624 19.28 1.69 -21.67
C THR A 624 18.48 2.50 -20.67
N ASN A 625 18.86 3.77 -20.46
CA ASN A 625 18.05 4.69 -19.66
C ASN A 625 16.62 4.85 -20.22
N TYR A 626 16.47 4.81 -21.55
CA TYR A 626 15.14 4.82 -22.20
C TYR A 626 14.31 3.61 -21.81
N ARG A 627 14.87 2.41 -21.92
CA ARG A 627 14.18 1.16 -21.56
C ARG A 627 13.75 1.15 -20.11
N TRP A 628 14.63 1.60 -19.21
CA TRP A 628 14.31 1.77 -17.81
C TRP A 628 13.16 2.78 -17.61
N ALA A 629 13.25 3.97 -18.23
CA ALA A 629 12.21 5.00 -18.12
C ALA A 629 10.86 4.54 -18.66
N LEU A 630 10.85 3.82 -19.80
CA LEU A 630 9.64 3.23 -20.37
C LEU A 630 8.95 2.29 -19.36
N SER A 631 9.72 1.41 -18.72
CA SER A 631 9.18 0.52 -17.68
C SER A 631 8.70 1.29 -16.45
N ALA A 632 9.47 2.28 -15.97
CA ALA A 632 9.16 3.08 -14.80
C ALA A 632 7.85 3.88 -14.97
N PHE A 633 7.75 4.69 -16.01
CA PHE A 633 6.56 5.49 -16.28
C PHE A 633 5.37 4.65 -16.72
N GLY A 634 5.62 3.56 -17.46
CA GLY A 634 4.60 2.59 -17.86
C GLY A 634 3.94 1.94 -16.64
N THR A 635 4.74 1.44 -15.70
CA THR A 635 4.23 0.84 -14.45
C THR A 635 3.52 1.87 -13.59
N ALA A 636 4.11 3.07 -13.40
CA ALA A 636 3.49 4.13 -12.62
C ALA A 636 2.11 4.54 -13.19
N THR A 637 1.95 4.48 -14.51
CA THR A 637 0.69 4.80 -15.19
C THR A 637 -0.30 3.66 -15.11
N ALA A 638 0.12 2.43 -15.40
CA ALA A 638 -0.76 1.25 -15.42
C ALA A 638 -1.29 0.88 -14.03
N ALA A 639 -0.48 1.08 -12.98
CA ALA A 639 -0.83 0.83 -11.58
C ALA A 639 -1.40 2.07 -10.86
N ASP A 640 -1.54 3.19 -11.56
CA ASP A 640 -1.94 4.51 -11.01
C ASP A 640 -1.20 4.85 -9.71
N LEU A 641 0.13 4.68 -9.71
CA LEU A 641 0.96 4.92 -8.54
C LEU A 641 1.04 6.40 -8.20
N ASP A 642 0.88 6.73 -6.93
CA ASP A 642 1.06 8.08 -6.42
C ASP A 642 1.75 8.10 -5.04
N ARG A 643 1.82 9.27 -4.40
CA ARG A 643 2.47 9.44 -3.09
C ARG A 643 1.74 8.77 -1.93
N GLY A 644 0.46 8.43 -2.10
CA GLY A 644 -0.32 7.68 -1.13
C GLY A 644 0.09 6.22 -1.07
N ASP A 645 0.63 5.70 -2.17
CA ASP A 645 1.01 4.30 -2.26
C ASP A 645 2.31 3.95 -1.54
N THR A 646 2.35 2.72 -1.06
CA THR A 646 3.56 2.03 -0.64
C THR A 646 3.73 0.78 -1.47
N VAL A 647 4.78 0.74 -2.27
CA VAL A 647 5.09 -0.38 -3.16
C VAL A 647 6.05 -1.33 -2.45
N TYR A 648 5.65 -2.59 -2.25
CA TYR A 648 6.49 -3.60 -1.63
C TYR A 648 7.33 -4.33 -2.67
N CYS A 649 8.65 -4.17 -2.59
CA CYS A 649 9.63 -4.84 -3.44
C CYS A 649 10.07 -6.15 -2.80
N LEU A 650 9.39 -7.26 -3.13
CA LEU A 650 9.72 -8.59 -2.63
C LEU A 650 10.89 -9.23 -3.37
N ALA A 651 10.91 -9.10 -4.70
CA ALA A 651 11.97 -9.69 -5.49
C ALA A 651 13.29 -8.93 -5.33
N PRO A 652 14.44 -9.63 -5.41
CA PRO A 652 15.77 -9.01 -5.26
C PRO A 652 16.02 -7.88 -6.27
N LEU A 653 16.85 -6.90 -5.91
CA LEU A 653 17.17 -5.74 -6.77
C LEU A 653 17.89 -6.12 -8.08
N HIS A 654 18.57 -7.25 -8.13
CA HIS A 654 19.19 -7.76 -9.37
C HIS A 654 18.18 -8.34 -10.37
N HIS A 655 16.93 -8.58 -9.94
CA HIS A 655 15.87 -9.05 -10.83
C HIS A 655 15.28 -7.88 -11.64
N SER A 656 15.03 -8.10 -12.93
CA SER A 656 14.55 -7.06 -13.85
C SER A 656 13.21 -6.43 -13.42
N SER A 657 12.26 -7.22 -12.91
CA SER A 657 10.98 -6.69 -12.46
C SER A 657 11.13 -5.73 -11.27
N SER A 658 12.07 -6.00 -10.36
CA SER A 658 12.32 -5.15 -9.20
C SER A 658 12.89 -3.80 -9.61
N LEU A 659 13.99 -3.80 -10.37
CA LEU A 659 14.69 -2.58 -10.71
C LEU A 659 13.92 -1.72 -11.74
N LEU A 660 13.32 -2.35 -12.75
CA LEU A 660 12.67 -1.65 -13.84
C LEU A 660 11.21 -1.26 -13.50
N ALA A 661 10.39 -2.23 -13.10
CA ALA A 661 8.97 -2.01 -12.89
C ALA A 661 8.69 -1.52 -11.46
N THR A 662 9.16 -2.23 -10.43
CA THR A 662 8.83 -1.93 -9.04
C THR A 662 9.47 -0.63 -8.56
N ILE A 663 10.80 -0.58 -8.53
CA ILE A 663 11.56 0.60 -8.07
C ILE A 663 11.35 1.77 -9.03
N GLY A 664 11.45 1.52 -10.35
CA GLY A 664 11.21 2.53 -11.36
C GLY A 664 9.81 3.11 -11.29
N GLY A 665 8.78 2.25 -11.20
CA GLY A 665 7.38 2.64 -11.09
C GLY A 665 7.10 3.48 -9.85
N ALA A 666 7.58 3.03 -8.69
CA ALA A 666 7.44 3.75 -7.43
C ALA A 666 8.11 5.14 -7.49
N MET A 667 9.33 5.23 -8.03
CA MET A 667 10.03 6.51 -8.21
C MET A 667 9.30 7.45 -9.17
N ALA A 668 8.76 6.93 -10.27
CA ALA A 668 7.99 7.72 -11.24
C ALA A 668 6.66 8.19 -10.67
N GLY A 669 6.01 7.37 -9.82
CA GLY A 669 4.79 7.70 -9.07
C GLY A 669 5.03 8.66 -7.93
N GLY A 670 6.23 8.64 -7.33
CA GLY A 670 6.56 9.30 -6.08
C GLY A 670 6.09 8.52 -4.85
N SER A 671 5.80 7.22 -5.03
CA SER A 671 5.36 6.31 -3.98
C SER A 671 6.49 5.93 -3.04
N ARG A 672 6.17 5.52 -1.82
CA ARG A 672 7.13 4.91 -0.89
C ARG A 672 7.52 3.52 -1.39
N ILE A 673 8.72 3.11 -1.09
CA ILE A 673 9.26 1.79 -1.44
C ILE A 673 9.55 1.03 -0.15
N ALA A 674 8.79 -0.02 0.14
CA ALA A 674 9.14 -0.97 1.17
C ALA A 674 10.09 -2.03 0.59
N LEU A 675 11.28 -2.16 1.16
CA LEU A 675 12.28 -3.14 0.76
C LEU A 675 12.23 -4.36 1.68
N SER A 676 12.30 -5.55 1.11
CA SER A 676 12.48 -6.80 1.85
C SER A 676 13.89 -7.34 1.66
N ARG A 677 14.48 -7.94 2.70
CA ARG A 677 15.74 -8.70 2.60
C ARG A 677 15.57 -9.99 1.81
N GLY A 678 14.34 -10.46 1.70
CA GLY A 678 13.89 -11.66 1.04
C GLY A 678 12.48 -11.99 1.48
N LEU A 679 11.78 -12.84 0.74
CA LEU A 679 10.45 -13.29 1.12
C LEU A 679 10.51 -14.11 2.41
N ASN A 680 9.73 -13.71 3.40
CA ASN A 680 9.36 -14.55 4.53
C ASN A 680 7.82 -14.65 4.58
N PRO A 681 7.24 -15.73 4.08
CA PRO A 681 5.79 -15.89 4.02
C PRO A 681 5.11 -15.73 5.39
N ALA A 682 5.75 -16.22 6.46
CA ALA A 682 5.18 -16.16 7.82
C ALA A 682 5.04 -14.73 8.37
N THR A 683 5.87 -13.79 7.94
CA THR A 683 5.81 -12.38 8.38
C THR A 683 5.13 -11.45 7.37
N PHE A 684 4.77 -11.96 6.20
CA PHE A 684 4.26 -11.16 5.09
C PHE A 684 3.04 -10.30 5.50
N VAL A 685 2.06 -10.89 6.18
CA VAL A 685 0.83 -10.16 6.60
C VAL A 685 1.18 -9.08 7.62
N GLU A 686 2.07 -9.35 8.57
CA GLU A 686 2.52 -8.34 9.53
C GLU A 686 3.25 -7.19 8.84
N GLU A 687 4.08 -7.48 7.86
CA GLU A 687 4.86 -6.49 7.12
C GLU A 687 4.00 -5.60 6.23
N ILE A 688 2.99 -6.15 5.52
CA ILE A 688 2.09 -5.33 4.71
C ILE A 688 1.30 -4.33 5.56
N HIS A 689 0.91 -4.69 6.77
CA HIS A 689 0.27 -3.77 7.71
C HIS A 689 1.26 -2.76 8.29
N ARG A 690 2.43 -3.20 8.74
CA ARG A 690 3.46 -2.34 9.33
C ARG A 690 3.91 -1.25 8.38
N TYR A 691 4.18 -1.61 7.13
CA TYR A 691 4.62 -0.66 6.11
C TYR A 691 3.45 0.08 5.45
N GLY A 692 2.20 -0.33 5.68
CA GLY A 692 1.04 0.21 4.99
C GLY A 692 1.13 -0.04 3.48
N VAL A 693 1.42 -1.28 3.10
CA VAL A 693 1.64 -1.68 1.71
C VAL A 693 0.32 -1.66 0.93
N THR A 694 0.23 -0.83 -0.08
CA THR A 694 -0.94 -0.76 -0.97
C THR A 694 -0.72 -1.51 -2.28
N VAL A 695 0.54 -1.70 -2.68
CA VAL A 695 0.90 -2.39 -3.92
C VAL A 695 2.01 -3.40 -3.65
N VAL A 696 1.78 -4.66 -4.01
CA VAL A 696 2.76 -5.74 -3.88
C VAL A 696 3.33 -6.09 -5.25
N SER A 697 4.65 -5.96 -5.39
CA SER A 697 5.34 -6.47 -6.58
C SER A 697 5.75 -7.92 -6.35
N TYR A 698 5.27 -8.82 -7.19
CA TYR A 698 5.47 -10.25 -7.02
C TYR A 698 6.25 -10.91 -8.17
N THR A 699 6.86 -12.05 -7.85
CA THR A 699 7.02 -13.16 -8.82
C THR A 699 5.98 -14.23 -8.48
N TRP A 700 5.54 -15.00 -9.46
CA TRP A 700 4.47 -15.98 -9.22
C TRP A 700 4.89 -17.06 -8.19
N SER A 701 6.16 -17.45 -8.12
CA SER A 701 6.67 -18.40 -7.13
C SER A 701 6.55 -17.85 -5.70
N MET A 702 6.84 -16.56 -5.49
CA MET A 702 6.68 -15.90 -4.20
C MET A 702 5.21 -15.84 -3.78
N MET A 703 4.31 -15.53 -4.71
CA MET A 703 2.87 -15.56 -4.42
C MET A 703 2.38 -16.96 -4.03
N ARG A 704 2.92 -18.00 -4.68
CA ARG A 704 2.63 -19.38 -4.30
C ARG A 704 3.02 -19.65 -2.85
N GLU A 705 4.23 -19.30 -2.45
CA GLU A 705 4.74 -19.48 -1.09
C GLU A 705 3.90 -18.72 -0.06
N ILE A 706 3.55 -17.46 -0.35
CA ILE A 706 2.67 -16.65 0.50
C ILE A 706 1.31 -17.33 0.70
N LEU A 707 0.69 -17.84 -0.39
CA LEU A 707 -0.64 -18.44 -0.33
C LEU A 707 -0.65 -19.89 0.18
N ASP A 708 0.49 -20.53 0.31
CA ASP A 708 0.61 -21.89 0.87
C ASP A 708 0.83 -21.88 2.37
N GLU A 709 1.18 -20.73 2.96
CA GLU A 709 1.15 -20.54 4.41
C GLU A 709 -0.29 -20.50 4.93
N ASP A 710 -0.53 -20.99 6.14
CA ASP A 710 -1.80 -20.84 6.88
C ASP A 710 -1.97 -19.38 7.33
N LEU A 711 -2.07 -18.49 6.34
CA LEU A 711 -2.31 -17.08 6.62
C LEU A 711 -3.75 -16.94 7.07
N LEU A 712 -3.93 -16.61 8.33
CA LEU A 712 -5.16 -16.05 8.86
C LEU A 712 -5.33 -14.64 8.26
N LEU A 713 -5.62 -14.58 6.97
CA LEU A 713 -6.13 -13.38 6.33
C LEU A 713 -7.54 -13.19 6.85
N ILE A 714 -7.67 -12.25 7.73
CA ILE A 714 -8.95 -11.85 8.29
C ILE A 714 -9.66 -11.05 7.20
N ASP A 715 -10.79 -11.53 6.75
CA ASP A 715 -11.69 -10.98 5.74
C ASP A 715 -11.51 -9.48 5.45
N GLY A 716 -10.84 -9.15 4.32
CA GLY A 716 -10.67 -7.78 3.86
C GLY A 716 -9.83 -6.83 4.73
N SER A 717 -9.23 -7.32 5.81
CA SER A 717 -8.45 -6.50 6.76
C SER A 717 -7.01 -6.31 6.34
N HIS A 718 -6.75 -5.93 5.09
CA HIS A 718 -5.40 -5.64 4.59
C HIS A 718 -5.39 -4.36 3.72
N PRO A 719 -4.27 -3.61 3.71
CA PRO A 719 -4.17 -2.36 2.94
C PRO A 719 -3.91 -2.55 1.44
N VAL A 720 -3.62 -3.79 0.99
CA VAL A 720 -3.23 -4.08 -0.39
C VAL A 720 -4.41 -3.86 -1.34
N ARG A 721 -4.21 -3.00 -2.35
CA ARG A 721 -5.17 -2.75 -3.44
C ARG A 721 -4.78 -3.42 -4.75
N LEU A 722 -3.49 -3.73 -4.94
CA LEU A 722 -2.97 -4.18 -6.22
C LEU A 722 -1.76 -5.10 -6.06
N PHE A 723 -1.76 -6.20 -6.80
CA PHE A 723 -0.59 -7.03 -7.05
C PHE A 723 -0.07 -6.74 -8.47
N ILE A 724 1.22 -6.43 -8.61
CA ILE A 724 1.85 -6.16 -9.92
C ILE A 724 2.94 -7.18 -10.21
N GLY A 725 2.90 -7.80 -11.39
CA GLY A 725 3.90 -8.78 -11.75
C GLY A 725 3.72 -9.40 -13.13
N SER A 726 4.34 -10.55 -13.33
CA SER A 726 4.34 -11.24 -14.60
C SER A 726 4.36 -12.76 -14.43
N GLY A 727 3.58 -13.45 -15.25
CA GLY A 727 3.61 -14.90 -15.37
C GLY A 727 2.76 -15.65 -14.33
N MET A 728 1.75 -15.03 -13.73
CA MET A 728 0.89 -15.68 -12.76
C MET A 728 -0.02 -16.73 -13.45
N PRO A 729 0.05 -18.01 -13.05
CA PRO A 729 -0.85 -19.03 -13.56
C PRO A 729 -2.32 -18.78 -13.18
N HIS A 730 -3.27 -19.23 -13.98
CA HIS A 730 -4.71 -19.03 -13.78
C HIS A 730 -5.21 -19.40 -12.37
N GLY A 731 -4.80 -20.57 -11.87
CA GLY A 731 -5.23 -21.04 -10.56
C GLY A 731 -4.67 -20.21 -9.41
N LEU A 732 -3.43 -19.72 -9.55
CA LEU A 732 -2.79 -18.87 -8.56
C LEU A 732 -3.43 -17.48 -8.56
N TRP A 733 -3.73 -16.92 -9.73
CA TRP A 733 -4.43 -15.64 -9.86
C TRP A 733 -5.76 -15.64 -9.10
N LYS A 734 -6.59 -16.66 -9.35
CA LYS A 734 -7.86 -16.81 -8.65
C LYS A 734 -7.68 -16.88 -7.14
N ARG A 735 -6.74 -17.70 -6.66
CA ARG A 735 -6.42 -17.79 -5.22
C ARG A 735 -5.95 -16.46 -4.64
N THR A 736 -5.13 -15.71 -5.38
CA THR A 736 -4.65 -14.40 -4.94
C THR A 736 -5.81 -13.42 -4.75
N THR A 737 -6.71 -13.35 -5.74
CA THR A 737 -7.87 -12.46 -5.66
C THR A 737 -8.89 -12.88 -4.61
N GLU A 738 -9.06 -14.20 -4.38
CA GLU A 738 -9.93 -14.70 -3.31
C GLU A 738 -9.34 -14.46 -1.91
N ALA A 739 -8.02 -14.61 -1.74
CA ALA A 739 -7.36 -14.44 -0.45
C ALA A 739 -7.17 -12.96 -0.06
N PHE A 740 -7.05 -12.07 -1.04
CA PHE A 740 -6.81 -10.65 -0.86
C PHE A 740 -7.94 -9.79 -1.47
N ASP A 741 -9.20 -10.23 -1.38
CA ASP A 741 -10.33 -9.41 -1.79
C ASP A 741 -10.39 -8.10 -0.96
N PRO A 742 -10.51 -6.90 -1.54
CA PRO A 742 -10.80 -6.56 -2.95
C PRO A 742 -9.58 -6.27 -3.85
N ALA A 743 -8.38 -6.70 -3.49
CA ALA A 743 -7.17 -6.43 -4.27
C ALA A 743 -7.22 -7.02 -5.68
N GLN A 744 -6.70 -6.28 -6.64
CA GLN A 744 -6.65 -6.67 -8.04
C GLN A 744 -5.26 -7.17 -8.43
N VAL A 745 -5.14 -7.83 -9.58
CA VAL A 745 -3.87 -8.28 -10.16
C VAL A 745 -3.65 -7.56 -11.48
N LEU A 746 -2.55 -6.82 -11.58
CA LEU A 746 -2.05 -6.23 -12.82
C LEU A 746 -0.95 -7.13 -13.37
N GLU A 747 -1.26 -7.84 -14.42
CA GLU A 747 -0.32 -8.70 -15.14
C GLU A 747 0.28 -7.95 -16.31
N PHE A 748 1.59 -7.99 -16.48
CA PHE A 748 2.27 -7.40 -17.62
C PHE A 748 3.20 -8.38 -18.31
N TYR A 749 3.48 -8.09 -19.58
CA TYR A 749 4.52 -8.72 -20.37
C TYR A 749 5.48 -7.65 -20.88
N ALA A 750 6.76 -7.87 -20.68
CA ALA A 750 7.79 -7.02 -21.23
C ALA A 750 8.82 -7.89 -21.96
N SER A 751 9.01 -7.63 -23.27
CA SER A 751 10.00 -8.39 -24.01
C SER A 751 11.43 -7.98 -23.60
N THR A 752 12.34 -8.93 -23.63
CA THR A 752 13.78 -8.66 -23.43
C THR A 752 14.42 -8.08 -24.68
N GLU A 753 13.86 -8.38 -25.83
CA GLU A 753 14.25 -7.88 -27.15
C GLU A 753 13.24 -6.79 -27.59
N GLY A 754 13.72 -5.61 -27.87
CA GLY A 754 12.88 -4.48 -28.25
C GLY A 754 12.13 -3.84 -27.06
N ASP A 755 11.26 -2.89 -27.38
CA ASP A 755 10.59 -2.04 -26.38
C ASP A 755 9.10 -2.36 -26.24
N VAL A 756 8.72 -3.65 -26.37
CA VAL A 756 7.34 -4.12 -26.26
C VAL A 756 6.95 -4.29 -24.80
N ILE A 757 5.87 -3.62 -24.40
CA ILE A 757 5.23 -3.81 -23.09
C ILE A 757 3.72 -3.93 -23.30
N LEU A 758 3.15 -5.04 -22.80
CA LEU A 758 1.72 -5.26 -22.74
C LEU A 758 1.29 -5.27 -21.27
N ALA A 759 0.10 -4.78 -20.96
CA ALA A 759 -0.42 -4.80 -19.60
C ALA A 759 -1.93 -5.07 -19.57
N ASN A 760 -2.35 -5.96 -18.68
CA ASN A 760 -3.74 -6.23 -18.33
C ASN A 760 -4.15 -5.31 -17.17
N VAL A 761 -4.38 -4.04 -17.49
CA VAL A 761 -4.62 -2.98 -16.48
C VAL A 761 -5.91 -3.20 -15.69
N ALA A 762 -6.95 -3.70 -16.35
CA ALA A 762 -8.24 -3.94 -15.70
C ALA A 762 -8.29 -5.22 -14.87
N GLY A 763 -7.30 -6.13 -15.01
CA GLY A 763 -7.30 -7.43 -14.33
C GLY A 763 -8.50 -8.34 -14.67
N SER A 764 -9.37 -7.91 -15.59
CA SER A 764 -10.66 -8.54 -15.86
C SER A 764 -10.58 -9.86 -16.61
N LYS A 765 -9.54 -10.05 -17.42
CA LYS A 765 -9.31 -11.28 -18.20
C LYS A 765 -8.13 -12.05 -17.63
N VAL A 766 -8.42 -12.98 -16.74
CA VAL A 766 -7.40 -13.82 -16.08
C VAL A 766 -6.55 -14.56 -17.12
N GLY A 767 -5.21 -14.41 -17.06
CA GLY A 767 -4.24 -15.01 -17.99
C GLY A 767 -3.90 -14.16 -19.21
N SER A 768 -4.71 -13.17 -19.59
CA SER A 768 -4.37 -12.21 -20.63
C SER A 768 -3.17 -11.35 -20.23
N LYS A 769 -2.31 -11.02 -21.20
CA LYS A 769 -1.24 -10.01 -21.04
C LYS A 769 -1.74 -8.59 -21.36
N GLY A 770 -3.03 -8.45 -21.66
CA GLY A 770 -3.68 -7.19 -21.96
C GLY A 770 -3.28 -6.57 -23.29
N ARG A 771 -3.10 -5.26 -23.30
CA ARG A 771 -2.86 -4.45 -24.52
C ARG A 771 -1.53 -3.71 -24.45
N PRO A 772 -1.00 -3.25 -25.61
CA PRO A 772 0.20 -2.42 -25.64
C PRO A 772 0.03 -1.17 -24.77
N LEU A 773 1.00 -0.92 -23.88
CA LEU A 773 0.99 0.30 -23.09
C LEU A 773 1.28 1.51 -24.00
N PRO A 774 0.57 2.64 -23.82
CA PRO A 774 0.90 3.88 -24.51
C PRO A 774 2.36 4.28 -24.28
N GLY A 775 3.07 4.61 -25.37
CA GLY A 775 4.50 4.94 -25.33
C GLY A 775 5.45 3.74 -25.50
N SER A 776 4.96 2.49 -25.41
CA SER A 776 5.73 1.31 -25.82
C SER A 776 5.81 1.18 -27.34
N ALA A 777 6.66 0.26 -27.83
CA ALA A 777 6.78 0.00 -29.25
C ALA A 777 5.42 -0.45 -29.84
N GLN A 778 5.12 0.02 -31.06
CA GLN A 778 3.99 -0.50 -31.82
C GLN A 778 4.19 -2.02 -32.01
N VAL A 779 3.15 -2.82 -31.80
CA VAL A 779 3.23 -4.28 -31.93
C VAL A 779 2.40 -4.78 -33.10
N ARG A 780 2.85 -5.90 -33.71
CA ARG A 780 2.11 -6.69 -34.68
C ARG A 780 2.33 -8.17 -34.43
N LEU A 781 1.35 -8.98 -34.79
CA LEU A 781 1.45 -10.44 -34.84
C LEU A 781 1.72 -10.87 -36.28
N ALA A 782 2.90 -11.41 -36.53
CA ALA A 782 3.26 -11.98 -37.82
C ALA A 782 2.78 -13.43 -37.90
N ALA A 783 2.10 -13.78 -38.97
CA ALA A 783 1.74 -15.15 -39.23
C ALA A 783 3.00 -16.03 -39.32
N TYR A 784 3.03 -17.09 -38.51
CA TYR A 784 4.23 -17.88 -38.27
C TYR A 784 3.87 -19.38 -38.30
N ASP A 785 4.65 -20.15 -39.05
CA ASP A 785 4.57 -21.61 -39.00
C ASP A 785 5.55 -22.16 -37.96
N PRO A 786 5.07 -22.66 -36.83
CA PRO A 786 5.95 -23.12 -35.75
C PRO A 786 6.73 -24.41 -36.11
N LEU A 787 6.27 -25.18 -37.09
CA LEU A 787 6.95 -26.42 -37.51
C LEU A 787 8.14 -26.15 -38.42
N SER A 788 7.99 -25.24 -39.39
CA SER A 788 9.11 -24.84 -40.28
C SER A 788 9.96 -23.69 -39.74
N GLY A 789 9.49 -22.98 -38.69
CA GLY A 789 10.17 -21.82 -38.14
C GLY A 789 10.14 -20.60 -39.04
N ARG A 790 9.20 -20.52 -40.01
CA ARG A 790 9.15 -19.47 -41.04
C ARG A 790 7.98 -18.52 -40.84
N LEU A 791 8.18 -17.28 -41.20
CA LEU A 791 7.12 -16.31 -41.36
C LEU A 791 6.35 -16.60 -42.66
N LEU A 792 5.02 -16.44 -42.62
CA LEU A 792 4.15 -16.68 -43.75
C LEU A 792 3.91 -15.41 -44.55
N GLU A 793 4.17 -15.44 -45.86
CA GLU A 793 4.04 -14.28 -46.70
C GLU A 793 2.63 -14.21 -47.34
N ASN A 794 2.22 -12.97 -47.66
CA ASN A 794 1.05 -12.68 -48.48
C ASN A 794 1.40 -12.70 -49.97
N GLY A 795 0.40 -12.52 -50.85
CA GLY A 795 0.62 -12.55 -52.29
C GLY A 795 1.51 -11.43 -52.89
N ASN A 796 1.93 -10.46 -52.06
CA ASN A 796 2.76 -9.31 -52.43
C ASN A 796 4.24 -9.43 -51.96
N GLY A 797 4.59 -10.58 -51.38
CA GLY A 797 5.95 -10.83 -50.88
C GLY A 797 6.28 -10.16 -49.54
N PHE A 798 5.26 -9.69 -48.80
CA PHE A 798 5.37 -9.22 -47.44
C PHE A 798 4.77 -10.25 -46.45
N VAL A 799 5.22 -10.22 -45.22
CA VAL A 799 4.69 -11.07 -44.17
C VAL A 799 3.23 -10.73 -43.90
N ARG A 800 2.40 -11.77 -43.79
CA ARG A 800 1.00 -11.63 -43.45
C ARG A 800 0.83 -11.35 -41.96
N GLU A 801 -0.02 -10.40 -41.62
CA GLU A 801 -0.46 -10.20 -40.24
C GLU A 801 -1.49 -11.28 -39.85
N CYS A 802 -1.46 -11.76 -38.58
CA CYS A 802 -2.39 -12.75 -38.10
C CYS A 802 -3.82 -12.25 -38.09
N ALA A 803 -4.75 -13.15 -38.34
CA ALA A 803 -6.17 -12.94 -38.07
C ALA A 803 -6.47 -12.93 -36.55
N GLU A 804 -7.71 -12.64 -36.20
CA GLU A 804 -8.22 -12.76 -34.85
C GLU A 804 -8.08 -14.21 -34.36
N ASP A 805 -7.64 -14.39 -33.13
CA ASP A 805 -7.36 -15.68 -32.48
C ASP A 805 -6.30 -16.59 -33.18
N GLU A 806 -5.68 -16.12 -34.26
CA GLU A 806 -4.57 -16.83 -34.88
C GLU A 806 -3.29 -16.65 -34.09
N VAL A 807 -2.56 -17.76 -33.88
CA VAL A 807 -1.27 -17.75 -33.17
C VAL A 807 -0.17 -17.28 -34.13
N GLY A 808 0.60 -16.29 -33.70
CA GLY A 808 1.73 -15.76 -34.47
C GLY A 808 2.86 -15.23 -33.62
N LEU A 809 3.95 -14.85 -34.29
CA LEU A 809 5.12 -14.28 -33.64
C LEU A 809 4.87 -12.80 -33.32
N LEU A 810 5.03 -12.44 -32.06
CA LEU A 810 4.90 -11.03 -31.61
C LEU A 810 6.14 -10.24 -32.01
N LEU A 811 5.93 -9.12 -32.70
CA LEU A 811 6.97 -8.22 -33.17
C LEU A 811 6.74 -6.82 -32.59
N GLY A 812 7.83 -6.18 -32.16
CA GLY A 812 7.86 -4.77 -31.81
C GLY A 812 8.49 -3.93 -32.92
N ARG A 813 7.93 -2.76 -33.25
CA ARG A 813 8.55 -1.82 -34.20
C ARG A 813 9.90 -1.35 -33.65
N ALA A 814 10.94 -1.41 -34.46
CA ALA A 814 12.27 -0.98 -34.10
C ALA A 814 12.30 0.53 -33.80
N GLY A 815 12.73 0.87 -32.57
CA GLY A 815 12.99 2.24 -32.13
C GLY A 815 14.45 2.63 -32.26
N PHE A 816 14.86 3.74 -31.68
CA PHE A 816 16.25 4.21 -31.69
C PHE A 816 17.24 3.35 -30.86
N THR A 817 16.70 2.45 -30.03
CA THR A 817 17.47 1.47 -29.23
C THR A 817 17.77 0.20 -30.00
N ALA A 818 17.20 0.03 -31.19
CA ALA A 818 17.29 -1.18 -32.01
C ALA A 818 18.72 -1.62 -32.35
N ASP A 819 19.64 -0.67 -32.45
CA ASP A 819 21.05 -0.95 -32.81
C ASP A 819 21.81 -1.71 -31.69
N LEU A 820 21.28 -1.71 -30.47
CA LEU A 820 21.83 -2.42 -29.31
C LEU A 820 21.39 -3.88 -29.21
N SER A 821 20.22 -4.21 -29.75
CA SER A 821 19.62 -5.54 -29.59
C SER A 821 20.02 -6.53 -30.68
N GLY A 822 20.51 -6.09 -31.83
CA GLY A 822 20.77 -6.95 -33.00
C GLY A 822 19.49 -7.66 -33.50
N GLY A 823 19.40 -8.06 -34.72
CA GLY A 823 18.30 -8.90 -35.23
C GLY A 823 17.04 -8.16 -35.68
N ALA A 824 17.11 -6.86 -35.94
CA ALA A 824 16.01 -6.13 -36.56
C ALA A 824 15.76 -6.60 -37.99
N MET A 825 14.53 -7.02 -38.30
CA MET A 825 14.05 -7.45 -39.60
C MET A 825 13.49 -6.25 -40.37
N ARG A 826 13.95 -6.02 -41.60
CA ARG A 826 13.57 -4.87 -42.44
C ARG A 826 12.62 -5.28 -43.57
N GLY A 827 11.67 -4.40 -43.92
CA GLY A 827 10.75 -4.63 -45.04
C GLY A 827 9.80 -5.78 -44.79
N LEU A 828 9.35 -5.98 -43.57
CA LEU A 828 8.60 -7.16 -43.17
C LEU A 828 7.13 -7.09 -43.64
N PHE A 829 6.41 -6.05 -43.26
CA PHE A 829 5.01 -5.85 -43.64
C PHE A 829 4.82 -4.83 -44.75
N GLN A 830 5.80 -3.95 -44.95
CA GLN A 830 5.83 -2.94 -45.98
C GLN A 830 7.25 -2.47 -46.24
N ALA A 831 7.52 -1.88 -47.40
CA ALA A 831 8.80 -1.33 -47.74
C ALA A 831 9.23 -0.24 -46.73
N GLY A 832 10.45 -0.40 -46.17
CA GLY A 832 11.08 0.58 -45.27
C GLY A 832 10.69 0.45 -43.80
N ASP A 833 9.83 -0.52 -43.40
CA ASP A 833 9.60 -0.83 -42.00
C ASP A 833 10.77 -1.63 -41.38
N SER A 834 10.82 -1.63 -40.03
CA SER A 834 11.82 -2.40 -39.29
C SER A 834 11.18 -2.91 -37.99
N TRP A 835 11.32 -4.20 -37.71
CA TRP A 835 10.68 -4.91 -36.60
C TRP A 835 11.67 -5.80 -35.88
N ILE A 836 11.49 -5.92 -34.55
CA ILE A 836 12.27 -6.80 -33.69
C ILE A 836 11.38 -7.94 -33.21
N PRO A 837 11.73 -9.21 -33.45
CA PRO A 837 10.98 -10.35 -32.95
C PRO A 837 11.18 -10.50 -31.43
N THR A 838 10.09 -10.80 -30.72
CA THR A 838 10.14 -11.04 -29.26
C THR A 838 10.42 -12.50 -28.90
N GLU A 839 10.56 -13.37 -29.89
CA GLU A 839 10.74 -14.83 -29.75
C GLU A 839 9.51 -15.54 -29.12
N ASN A 840 8.43 -14.81 -28.80
CA ASN A 840 7.23 -15.31 -28.17
C ASN A 840 6.04 -15.35 -29.13
N LEU A 841 5.26 -16.41 -29.03
CA LEU A 841 4.04 -16.64 -29.81
C LEU A 841 2.83 -16.16 -29.00
N PHE A 842 2.03 -15.34 -29.64
CA PHE A 842 0.81 -14.77 -29.06
C PHE A 842 -0.39 -14.99 -29.99
N ARG A 843 -1.59 -14.89 -29.42
CA ARG A 843 -2.83 -14.64 -30.16
C ARG A 843 -3.46 -13.34 -29.66
N ARG A 844 -4.26 -12.71 -30.49
CA ARG A 844 -5.04 -11.52 -30.13
C ARG A 844 -6.51 -11.86 -30.25
N ASP A 845 -7.28 -11.65 -29.16
CA ASP A 845 -8.73 -11.91 -29.18
C ASP A 845 -9.53 -10.76 -29.83
N SER A 846 -10.85 -10.96 -29.97
CA SER A 846 -11.79 -10.00 -30.56
C SER A 846 -11.84 -8.66 -29.83
N ASP A 847 -11.53 -8.63 -28.53
CA ASP A 847 -11.49 -7.40 -27.75
C ASP A 847 -10.14 -6.66 -27.89
N GLY A 848 -9.16 -7.28 -28.56
CA GLY A 848 -7.83 -6.73 -28.80
C GLY A 848 -6.80 -7.04 -27.71
N ASP A 849 -7.11 -7.96 -26.78
CA ASP A 849 -6.19 -8.39 -25.74
C ASP A 849 -5.28 -9.50 -26.22
N TYR A 850 -4.01 -9.45 -25.81
CA TYR A 850 -2.97 -10.38 -26.20
C TYR A 850 -2.81 -11.50 -25.19
N TRP A 851 -2.66 -12.73 -25.68
CA TRP A 851 -2.51 -13.94 -24.89
C TRP A 851 -1.20 -14.62 -25.26
N LEU A 852 -0.33 -14.85 -24.28
CA LEU A 852 0.90 -15.63 -24.47
C LEU A 852 0.53 -17.07 -24.68
N ILE A 853 1.01 -17.67 -25.78
CA ILE A 853 0.73 -19.06 -26.15
C ILE A 853 1.95 -19.94 -25.96
N ASP A 854 3.13 -19.46 -26.39
CA ASP A 854 4.38 -20.21 -26.20
C ASP A 854 5.61 -19.31 -26.50
N HIS A 855 6.80 -19.88 -26.28
CA HIS A 855 8.05 -19.40 -26.87
C HIS A 855 8.37 -20.24 -28.09
N LYS A 856 8.89 -19.64 -29.17
CA LYS A 856 9.14 -20.36 -30.44
C LYS A 856 9.98 -21.64 -30.29
N ASN A 857 10.88 -21.69 -29.31
CA ASN A 857 11.79 -22.81 -29.07
C ASN A 857 11.19 -23.91 -28.18
N THR A 858 10.01 -23.68 -27.57
CA THR A 858 9.35 -24.63 -26.68
C THR A 858 8.09 -25.28 -27.27
N VAL A 859 7.74 -24.89 -28.50
CA VAL A 859 6.69 -25.56 -29.26
C VAL A 859 7.04 -27.02 -29.51
N ILE A 860 6.11 -27.91 -29.20
CA ILE A 860 6.30 -29.36 -29.32
C ILE A 860 5.82 -29.80 -30.71
N SER A 861 6.71 -30.36 -31.51
CA SER A 861 6.41 -30.82 -32.87
C SER A 861 5.91 -32.26 -32.87
N THR A 862 4.60 -32.47 -32.84
CA THR A 862 3.98 -33.78 -32.78
C THR A 862 3.42 -34.23 -34.14
N LEU A 863 3.08 -35.52 -34.30
CA LEU A 863 2.43 -36.05 -35.48
C LEU A 863 1.01 -35.43 -35.73
N ARG A 864 0.40 -34.88 -34.70
CA ARG A 864 -0.91 -34.21 -34.77
C ARG A 864 -0.79 -32.70 -35.14
N GLY A 865 0.42 -32.20 -35.24
CA GLY A 865 0.73 -30.80 -35.46
C GLY A 865 1.48 -30.16 -34.27
N PRO A 866 1.62 -28.86 -34.28
CA PRO A 866 2.28 -28.13 -33.18
C PRO A 866 1.42 -28.14 -31.90
N VAL A 867 1.99 -28.52 -30.79
CA VAL A 867 1.37 -28.46 -29.47
C VAL A 867 2.06 -27.36 -28.64
N PHE A 868 1.28 -26.44 -28.13
CA PHE A 868 1.76 -25.31 -27.37
C PHE A 868 1.74 -25.63 -25.88
N THR A 869 2.80 -25.20 -25.17
CA THR A 869 3.00 -25.55 -23.76
C THR A 869 2.11 -24.76 -22.81
N GLN A 870 1.90 -23.45 -23.04
CA GLN A 870 1.17 -22.58 -22.13
C GLN A 870 -0.30 -22.97 -21.92
N PRO A 871 -1.09 -23.29 -22.95
CA PRO A 871 -2.48 -23.75 -22.76
C PRO A 871 -2.59 -24.99 -21.89
N ILE A 872 -1.62 -25.91 -21.98
CA ILE A 872 -1.57 -27.12 -21.15
C ILE A 872 -1.29 -26.76 -19.70
N VAL A 873 -0.30 -25.88 -19.47
CA VAL A 873 0.08 -25.40 -18.15
C VAL A 873 -1.08 -24.65 -17.50
N ASP A 874 -1.77 -23.78 -18.24
CA ASP A 874 -2.92 -23.03 -17.76
C ASP A 874 -4.09 -23.93 -17.35
N ALA A 875 -4.41 -24.95 -18.18
CA ALA A 875 -5.45 -25.91 -17.87
C ALA A 875 -5.12 -26.71 -16.60
N LEU A 876 -3.90 -27.23 -16.48
CA LEU A 876 -3.48 -28.02 -15.32
C LEU A 876 -3.40 -27.16 -14.05
N SER A 877 -2.90 -25.94 -14.15
CA SER A 877 -2.80 -24.98 -13.04
C SER A 877 -4.18 -24.51 -12.52
N SER A 878 -5.23 -24.63 -13.34
CA SER A 878 -6.61 -24.36 -12.92
C SER A 878 -7.17 -25.38 -11.91
N VAL A 879 -6.53 -26.56 -11.79
CA VAL A 879 -6.89 -27.58 -10.80
C VAL A 879 -6.36 -27.18 -9.44
N ALA A 880 -7.24 -26.90 -8.49
CA ALA A 880 -6.88 -26.36 -7.17
C ALA A 880 -5.86 -27.18 -6.38
N ARG A 881 -5.68 -28.46 -6.70
CA ARG A 881 -4.75 -29.37 -6.05
C ARG A 881 -3.38 -29.47 -6.72
N VAL A 882 -3.26 -28.98 -7.96
CA VAL A 882 -1.96 -28.88 -8.65
C VAL A 882 -1.16 -27.75 -8.03
N ASP A 883 0.11 -28.03 -7.75
CA ASP A 883 1.06 -27.01 -7.27
C ASP A 883 1.81 -26.38 -8.45
N LEU A 884 2.57 -27.18 -9.18
CA LEU A 884 3.29 -26.77 -10.38
C LEU A 884 2.90 -27.63 -11.58
N ALA A 885 2.96 -27.04 -12.76
CA ALA A 885 2.77 -27.74 -14.03
C ALA A 885 3.81 -27.27 -15.06
N VAL A 886 4.32 -28.19 -15.85
CA VAL A 886 5.15 -27.91 -17.04
C VAL A 886 4.73 -28.82 -18.19
N ALA A 887 4.96 -28.35 -19.43
CA ALA A 887 4.80 -29.18 -20.62
C ALA A 887 6.10 -29.14 -21.46
N TYR A 888 6.44 -30.24 -22.09
CA TYR A 888 7.68 -30.38 -22.85
C TYR A 888 7.58 -31.52 -23.89
N GLY A 889 8.43 -31.46 -24.91
CA GLY A 889 8.54 -32.50 -25.94
C GLY A 889 9.55 -33.59 -25.54
N VAL A 890 9.23 -34.84 -25.88
CA VAL A 890 10.12 -36.00 -25.75
C VAL A 890 10.29 -36.67 -27.09
N GLY A 891 11.53 -36.93 -27.50
CA GLY A 891 11.88 -37.48 -28.80
C GLY A 891 12.35 -36.44 -29.80
N ASP A 892 12.57 -36.87 -31.04
CA ASP A 892 13.10 -36.02 -32.13
C ASP A 892 11.95 -35.36 -32.92
N ALA A 893 12.08 -34.09 -33.25
CA ALA A 893 11.16 -33.41 -34.18
C ALA A 893 11.23 -34.08 -35.57
N PRO A 894 10.12 -34.24 -36.31
CA PRO A 894 8.77 -33.77 -36.03
C PRO A 894 7.85 -34.77 -35.31
N HIS A 895 8.40 -35.76 -34.65
CA HIS A 895 7.67 -36.89 -34.04
C HIS A 895 7.77 -36.89 -32.50
N GLN A 896 7.82 -35.74 -31.91
CA GLN A 896 7.85 -35.61 -30.45
C GLN A 896 6.53 -36.06 -29.82
N LEU A 897 6.60 -36.59 -28.63
CA LEU A 897 5.44 -36.74 -27.75
C LEU A 897 5.33 -35.50 -26.85
N ALA A 898 4.13 -34.95 -26.77
CA ALA A 898 3.84 -33.88 -25.83
C ALA A 898 3.62 -34.45 -24.44
N VAL A 899 4.45 -34.10 -23.49
CA VAL A 899 4.42 -34.58 -22.10
C VAL A 899 4.09 -33.43 -21.17
N ALA A 900 3.16 -33.64 -20.25
CA ALA A 900 2.86 -32.73 -19.16
C ALA A 900 3.25 -33.37 -17.83
N ALA A 901 3.99 -32.62 -16.98
CA ALA A 901 4.30 -33.03 -15.63
C ALA A 901 3.66 -32.07 -14.62
N VAL A 902 3.15 -32.63 -13.51
CA VAL A 902 2.55 -31.86 -12.43
C VAL A 902 3.11 -32.29 -11.08
N THR A 903 3.27 -31.35 -10.16
CA THR A 903 3.41 -31.62 -8.72
C THR A 903 2.06 -31.41 -8.04
N TRP A 904 1.88 -32.11 -6.93
CA TRP A 904 0.63 -32.11 -6.18
C TRP A 904 0.84 -31.42 -4.84
N ARG A 905 -0.11 -30.57 -4.41
CA ARG A 905 0.00 -29.84 -3.16
C ARG A 905 0.08 -30.78 -1.97
N PRO A 906 0.96 -30.51 -1.00
CA PRO A 906 1.07 -31.31 0.22
C PRO A 906 -0.28 -31.42 0.93
N GLY A 907 -0.55 -32.61 1.52
CA GLY A 907 -1.77 -32.84 2.30
C GLY A 907 -3.07 -33.00 1.49
N ARG A 908 -3.04 -32.92 0.16
CA ARG A 908 -4.21 -33.12 -0.72
C ARG A 908 -4.18 -34.48 -1.39
N GLN A 909 -5.33 -35.16 -1.42
CA GLN A 909 -5.44 -36.46 -2.14
C GLN A 909 -5.41 -36.27 -3.65
N PHE A 910 -4.57 -37.04 -4.33
CA PHE A 910 -4.51 -37.06 -5.78
C PHE A 910 -5.81 -37.62 -6.43
N ARG A 911 -6.30 -36.93 -7.46
CA ARG A 911 -7.45 -37.37 -8.27
C ARG A 911 -7.16 -37.17 -9.77
N SER A 912 -6.91 -38.26 -10.49
CA SER A 912 -6.60 -38.22 -11.92
C SER A 912 -7.76 -37.69 -12.77
N ALA A 913 -9.01 -37.86 -12.30
CA ALA A 913 -10.18 -37.33 -12.99
C ALA A 913 -10.19 -35.80 -13.13
N GLU A 914 -9.68 -35.07 -12.13
CA GLU A 914 -9.61 -33.59 -12.18
C GLU A 914 -8.63 -33.11 -13.28
N LEU A 915 -7.49 -33.82 -13.46
CA LEU A 915 -6.55 -33.52 -14.54
C LEU A 915 -7.15 -33.82 -15.91
N ALA A 916 -7.84 -34.93 -16.04
CA ALA A 916 -8.50 -35.31 -17.28
C ALA A 916 -9.60 -34.31 -17.66
N GLU A 917 -10.40 -33.86 -16.69
CA GLU A 917 -11.41 -32.81 -16.87
C GLU A 917 -10.80 -31.48 -17.32
N ALA A 918 -9.75 -31.04 -16.64
CA ALA A 918 -9.08 -29.81 -17.01
C ALA A 918 -8.53 -29.85 -18.45
N LEU A 919 -7.87 -30.94 -18.81
CA LEU A 919 -7.33 -31.12 -20.15
C LEU A 919 -8.42 -31.36 -21.23
N SER A 920 -9.62 -31.79 -20.86
CA SER A 920 -10.75 -31.94 -21.82
C SER A 920 -11.19 -30.58 -22.39
N ARG A 921 -10.87 -29.47 -21.74
CA ARG A 921 -11.15 -28.09 -22.20
C ARG A 921 -10.24 -27.65 -23.36
N ILE A 922 -9.12 -28.36 -23.57
CA ILE A 922 -8.20 -28.12 -24.68
C ILE A 922 -8.64 -28.97 -25.86
N ALA A 923 -8.51 -28.43 -27.09
CA ALA A 923 -8.76 -29.17 -28.31
C ALA A 923 -7.94 -30.46 -28.34
N PHE A 924 -8.53 -31.57 -28.86
CA PHE A 924 -7.90 -32.89 -28.82
C PHE A 924 -6.47 -32.91 -29.37
N ASP A 925 -6.25 -32.23 -30.49
CA ASP A 925 -4.93 -32.18 -31.15
C ASP A 925 -3.88 -31.40 -30.34
N ALA A 926 -4.31 -30.52 -29.45
CA ALA A 926 -3.45 -29.70 -28.59
C ALA A 926 -3.23 -30.30 -27.18
N ARG A 927 -3.86 -31.46 -26.87
CA ARG A 927 -3.67 -32.14 -25.58
C ARG A 927 -2.32 -32.84 -25.49
N PRO A 928 -1.73 -32.94 -24.31
CA PRO A 928 -0.50 -33.72 -24.10
C PRO A 928 -0.75 -35.20 -24.34
N ASP A 929 0.18 -35.90 -24.96
CA ASP A 929 0.14 -37.34 -25.18
C ASP A 929 0.28 -38.12 -23.88
N ILE A 930 1.06 -37.56 -22.94
CA ILE A 930 1.35 -38.16 -21.64
C ILE A 930 1.21 -37.10 -20.54
N VAL A 931 0.60 -37.52 -19.45
CA VAL A 931 0.53 -36.74 -18.19
C VAL A 931 1.12 -37.56 -17.07
N HIS A 932 2.02 -37.01 -16.30
CA HIS A 932 2.57 -37.71 -15.13
C HIS A 932 2.71 -36.79 -13.90
N VAL A 933 2.55 -37.40 -12.72
CA VAL A 933 2.76 -36.72 -11.45
C VAL A 933 4.18 -36.98 -10.97
N VAL A 934 4.92 -35.94 -10.73
CA VAL A 934 6.30 -35.93 -10.21
C VAL A 934 6.33 -35.42 -8.78
N ASP A 935 7.39 -35.77 -8.06
CA ASP A 935 7.57 -35.29 -6.69
C ASP A 935 8.07 -33.84 -6.65
N GLU A 936 8.83 -33.41 -7.66
CA GLU A 936 9.42 -32.06 -7.74
C GLU A 936 9.51 -31.58 -9.19
N ILE A 937 9.23 -30.30 -9.39
CA ILE A 937 9.55 -29.53 -10.60
C ILE A 937 10.48 -28.40 -10.17
N PRO A 938 11.74 -28.39 -10.64
CA PRO A 938 12.69 -27.33 -10.26
C PRO A 938 12.20 -25.95 -10.71
N VAL A 939 12.45 -24.93 -9.86
CA VAL A 939 12.22 -23.52 -10.21
C VAL A 939 13.59 -22.89 -10.45
N GLY A 940 13.78 -22.32 -11.63
CA GLY A 940 15.04 -21.70 -12.05
C GLY A 940 15.29 -20.35 -11.36
N SER A 941 16.48 -19.77 -11.58
CA SER A 941 16.87 -18.44 -11.07
C SER A 941 15.98 -17.30 -11.58
N SER A 942 15.23 -17.52 -12.66
CA SER A 942 14.18 -16.61 -13.18
C SER A 942 12.84 -16.75 -12.48
N TYR A 943 12.78 -17.53 -11.39
CA TYR A 943 11.54 -17.85 -10.65
C TYR A 943 10.47 -18.55 -11.52
N ARG A 944 10.87 -19.34 -12.52
CA ARG A 944 9.97 -20.10 -13.40
C ARG A 944 10.21 -21.60 -13.26
N PRO A 945 9.13 -22.45 -13.38
CA PRO A 945 9.28 -23.89 -13.41
C PRO A 945 10.11 -24.30 -14.63
N SER A 946 11.05 -25.21 -14.42
CA SER A 946 11.91 -25.73 -15.48
C SER A 946 11.54 -27.16 -15.85
N SER A 947 11.32 -27.41 -17.13
CA SER A 947 11.13 -28.76 -17.67
C SER A 947 12.42 -29.42 -18.16
N THR A 948 13.56 -28.71 -18.11
CA THR A 948 14.84 -29.12 -18.73
C THR A 948 15.30 -30.51 -18.24
N ALA A 949 15.30 -30.74 -16.93
CA ALA A 949 15.71 -32.02 -16.35
C ALA A 949 14.73 -33.15 -16.71
N LEU A 950 13.43 -32.86 -16.76
CA LEU A 950 12.38 -33.81 -17.11
C LEU A 950 12.44 -34.19 -18.59
N ALA A 951 12.67 -33.21 -19.47
CA ALA A 951 12.87 -33.43 -20.89
C ALA A 951 14.12 -34.27 -21.18
N ALA A 952 15.21 -33.99 -20.48
CA ALA A 952 16.47 -34.78 -20.58
C ALA A 952 16.30 -36.24 -20.07
N ALA A 953 15.42 -36.47 -19.09
CA ALA A 953 15.10 -37.82 -18.61
C ALA A 953 14.30 -38.66 -19.63
N GLY A 954 13.70 -38.01 -20.65
CA GLY A 954 12.97 -38.69 -21.73
C GLY A 954 11.57 -39.17 -21.33
N LEU A 955 11.15 -40.32 -21.87
CA LEU A 955 9.79 -40.83 -21.68
C LEU A 955 9.53 -41.18 -20.21
N PRO A 956 8.46 -40.62 -19.57
CA PRO A 956 8.10 -40.96 -18.20
C PRO A 956 7.90 -42.45 -17.98
N ALA A 957 8.36 -42.97 -16.85
CA ALA A 957 8.23 -44.38 -16.53
C ALA A 957 6.75 -44.82 -16.41
N PRO A 958 6.36 -45.95 -17.00
CA PRO A 958 5.02 -46.52 -16.81
C PRO A 958 4.75 -46.78 -15.31
N GLY A 959 3.54 -46.40 -14.86
CA GLY A 959 3.22 -46.61 -13.45
C GLY A 959 1.89 -46.01 -13.01
N PRO A 960 1.63 -46.03 -11.69
CA PRO A 960 0.35 -45.59 -11.15
C PRO A 960 0.17 -44.05 -11.24
N ARG A 961 1.22 -43.29 -11.51
CA ARG A 961 1.24 -41.84 -11.59
C ARG A 961 1.44 -41.33 -13.04
N THR A 962 1.26 -42.20 -14.07
CA THR A 962 1.48 -41.84 -15.48
C THR A 962 0.32 -42.30 -16.32
N TRP A 963 -0.22 -41.43 -17.17
CA TRP A 963 -1.33 -41.63 -18.06
C TRP A 963 -0.94 -41.27 -19.49
N PHE A 964 -1.51 -41.95 -20.45
CA PHE A 964 -1.39 -41.62 -21.86
C PHE A 964 -2.76 -41.27 -22.45
N LEU A 965 -2.80 -40.45 -23.47
CA LEU A 965 -3.98 -40.09 -24.23
C LEU A 965 -4.30 -41.19 -25.26
N ASP A 966 -5.38 -41.89 -25.04
CA ASP A 966 -5.86 -42.88 -25.99
C ASP A 966 -6.65 -42.16 -27.11
N SER A 967 -6.16 -42.30 -28.35
CA SER A 967 -6.74 -41.66 -29.54
C SER A 967 -8.14 -42.16 -29.89
N GLU A 968 -8.46 -43.41 -29.61
CA GLU A 968 -9.76 -44.01 -29.93
C GLU A 968 -10.86 -43.51 -28.96
N THR A 969 -10.54 -43.47 -27.66
CA THR A 969 -11.50 -43.06 -26.63
C THR A 969 -11.41 -41.61 -26.27
N GLN A 970 -10.40 -40.89 -26.76
CA GLN A 970 -10.07 -39.49 -26.44
C GLN A 970 -9.95 -39.22 -24.93
N SER A 971 -9.54 -40.26 -24.18
CA SER A 971 -9.44 -40.22 -22.72
C SER A 971 -8.07 -40.66 -22.23
N TYR A 972 -7.73 -40.25 -21.00
CA TYR A 972 -6.47 -40.59 -20.37
C TYR A 972 -6.57 -41.96 -19.69
N LYS A 973 -5.72 -42.90 -20.13
CA LYS A 973 -5.59 -44.23 -19.57
C LYS A 973 -4.21 -44.44 -18.93
N ARG A 974 -4.06 -45.33 -17.97
CA ARG A 974 -2.77 -45.60 -17.35
C ARG A 974 -1.74 -46.07 -18.36
N LEU A 975 -0.56 -45.48 -18.31
CA LEU A 975 0.57 -45.88 -19.15
C LEU A 975 1.11 -47.24 -18.69
N THR A 976 1.07 -48.26 -19.55
CA THR A 976 1.63 -49.58 -19.31
C THR A 976 2.96 -49.73 -20.05
N LYS A 977 3.79 -50.75 -19.65
CA LYS A 977 5.06 -51.01 -20.33
C LYS A 977 4.88 -51.34 -21.82
N ALA A 978 3.80 -52.05 -22.18
CA ALA A 978 3.50 -52.39 -23.55
C ALA A 978 3.19 -51.19 -24.44
N ILE A 979 2.39 -50.26 -23.90
CA ILE A 979 2.05 -49.01 -24.59
C ILE A 979 3.27 -48.06 -24.68
N ALA A 980 4.05 -47.97 -23.62
CA ALA A 980 5.28 -47.15 -23.65
C ALA A 980 6.27 -47.61 -24.73
N ALA A 981 6.41 -48.93 -24.92
CA ALA A 981 7.24 -49.50 -25.98
C ALA A 981 6.69 -49.23 -27.41
N GLN A 982 5.37 -49.05 -27.55
CA GLN A 982 4.74 -48.67 -28.82
C GLN A 982 4.89 -47.18 -29.14
N LEU A 983 4.83 -46.34 -28.10
CA LEU A 983 4.93 -44.88 -28.27
C LEU A 983 6.37 -44.43 -28.67
N MET A 984 7.40 -45.13 -28.21
CA MET A 984 8.79 -44.92 -28.62
C MET A 984 9.42 -46.25 -28.98
N PRO A 985 9.25 -46.78 -30.20
CA PRO A 985 9.94 -47.98 -30.60
C PRO A 985 11.44 -47.76 -30.54
N THR A 986 12.10 -48.64 -29.80
CA THR A 986 13.56 -48.66 -29.69
C THR A 986 14.14 -48.66 -31.11
N ARG A 987 14.97 -47.66 -31.48
CA ARG A 987 15.76 -47.74 -32.74
C ARG A 987 16.53 -49.04 -32.72
N VAL A 988 16.08 -50.01 -33.56
CA VAL A 988 16.89 -51.19 -33.86
C VAL A 988 18.19 -50.63 -34.45
N SER A 989 19.30 -50.78 -33.73
CA SER A 989 20.61 -50.46 -34.25
C SER A 989 20.79 -51.35 -35.48
N THR A 990 20.58 -50.82 -36.66
CA THR A 990 21.06 -51.45 -37.91
C THR A 990 22.57 -51.43 -37.82
N GLY A 991 23.06 -52.64 -37.34
CA GLY A 991 24.49 -52.89 -37.32
C GLY A 991 25.06 -52.64 -38.70
N ALA A 992 26.05 -51.81 -38.77
CA ALA A 992 26.93 -51.68 -39.93
C ALA A 992 27.46 -53.07 -40.30
N ARG A 993 27.22 -53.49 -41.50
CA ARG A 993 28.05 -54.47 -42.24
C ARG A 993 28.98 -53.67 -43.14
#